data_55f4db7fbbbc250fa36c6d54bf2636f0
#
_entry.id   55f4db7fbbbc250fa36c6d54bf2636f0
#
_cell.length_a   1.000
_cell.length_b   1.000
_cell.length_c   1.000
_cell.angle_alpha   90.00
_cell.angle_beta   90.00
_cell.angle_gamma   90.00
#
_symmetry.space_group_name_H-M   'P 1'
#
loop_
_entity.id
_entity.type
_entity.pdbx_description
1 polymer ?
#
loop_
_entity_poly.entity_id
_entity_poly.type
_entity_poly.pdbx_seq_one_letter_code
_entity_poly.pdbx_strand_id
1 'polypeptide(L)'
;MSSDTRKGHRGLKAVGTPFKLSLLSVILTTLSVTGTTSAQTTASPAARPSDDATNQSARERDRILLKRNPIASEYQGNDTPGRFFSAVTDAEGVDFRGQFRLSKGIAAAHDAGLEANVSYQNVAREYTPGGSVKLAKSFDRWRLQFNAQRNSLERIVDFYEARWLSIDAPEAPEQQALLLGFPRYSQDQFDTTSTNMQWRADYVLSEHTYFTYEGMSTNYDDIATRNRLEYQIGAGTIDSAELSDDGSTLSDVSVSDSRIRRYFHRMETARDIHRHRLGVNYETDTSAFEAGIYYSRWVNERLWLPWNFVDQGLTANYAIDSPYLPATTVTNADVFDTSQSWFANYRPTLTTTTDTDYAFVTDWSQQFRFAGRLVWVGSGITWRNKERDNDNYRSVYTATEDRFSLTQVLGSNQAVEIMEDRTTIPAGMDLLLGEPYLAANPKQFNFNPAQSFLESIQDIYTSEESVSSAYIDAYQQRASWFWRLGLRYEKTETSTRGAVSGPTEAGIANLGDQITSVDVAGLTIEENFSHFDAAFVEGGNSYQHLLPSLELRYQLSASTRLKFNYFEQLMRPQYFDTVRYRRINPPTRTITEGSPDLEATTIVNWFAGLEYTHTQVGKLYAGVYYNDIADFFYDSRVTEELDGIVYDVTRVENGKDGFIRGVQTYWSQQFTDTGLALIDIKVSYTYSDTEANLADRDIAMPERAEHRLMLNVLVKNNQWQYTTNLAWQSEALDDVGADAQQDTIREKVLSWNQSFSWRFSEHLSTKFSLNNILNYPDRSYLSEQKRVINNLYSGTTAKLSLHYTF
;
A
#
# COMPACT_ATOMS: atom_id res chain seq x y z
N MET A 1 -24.30 44.35 20.45
CA MET A 1 -24.58 44.15 19.01
C MET A 1 -24.01 42.81 18.64
N SER A 2 -24.91 41.86 18.48
CA SER A 2 -24.72 40.45 18.26
C SER A 2 -24.17 40.14 16.87
N SER A 3 -23.30 39.15 16.78
CA SER A 3 -23.23 38.28 15.59
C SER A 3 -22.95 36.85 16.03
N ASP A 4 -24.01 36.14 16.06
CA ASP A 4 -24.12 34.68 16.14
C ASP A 4 -23.40 34.01 14.98
N THR A 5 -22.51 33.07 15.26
CA THR A 5 -22.06 32.06 14.28
C THR A 5 -22.28 30.66 14.87
N ARG A 6 -23.46 30.14 14.65
CA ARG A 6 -23.80 28.73 14.87
C ARG A 6 -23.09 27.86 13.82
N LYS A 7 -22.14 27.05 14.24
CA LYS A 7 -21.74 25.85 13.48
C LYS A 7 -22.76 24.76 13.75
N GLY A 8 -23.55 24.43 12.72
CA GLY A 8 -24.54 23.39 12.79
C GLY A 8 -23.90 21.98 12.68
N HIS A 9 -24.11 21.18 13.71
CA HIS A 9 -23.96 19.73 13.62
C HIS A 9 -24.94 19.19 12.56
N ARG A 10 -24.42 18.61 11.50
CA ARG A 10 -25.23 17.79 10.58
C ARG A 10 -25.41 16.41 11.22
N GLY A 11 -26.57 16.22 11.85
CA GLY A 11 -27.04 14.91 12.26
C GLY A 11 -27.29 14.04 11.04
N LEU A 12 -26.68 12.87 11.01
CA LEU A 12 -26.96 11.80 10.08
C LEU A 12 -28.40 11.31 10.27
N LYS A 13 -29.28 11.61 9.31
CA LYS A 13 -30.61 11.00 9.23
C LYS A 13 -30.49 9.65 8.55
N ALA A 14 -30.82 8.59 9.27
CA ALA A 14 -31.11 7.29 8.69
C ALA A 14 -32.29 7.42 7.70
N VAL A 15 -32.07 7.13 6.44
CA VAL A 15 -33.13 6.97 5.43
C VAL A 15 -33.14 5.52 4.98
N GLY A 16 -33.98 4.73 5.64
CA GLY A 16 -34.41 3.47 5.11
C GLY A 16 -35.62 3.70 4.19
N THR A 17 -35.45 3.44 2.90
CA THR A 17 -36.59 3.20 1.98
C THR A 17 -36.14 2.25 0.88
N PRO A 18 -36.95 1.23 0.55
CA PRO A 18 -36.60 0.28 -0.50
C PRO A 18 -36.84 0.93 -1.87
N PHE A 19 -35.76 1.11 -2.63
CA PHE A 19 -35.85 1.57 -4.01
C PHE A 19 -36.21 0.41 -4.94
N LYS A 20 -37.41 0.47 -5.51
CA LYS A 20 -37.75 -0.22 -6.76
C LYS A 20 -37.09 0.57 -7.89
N LEU A 21 -35.99 0.10 -8.42
CA LEU A 21 -35.38 0.66 -9.62
C LEU A 21 -36.10 0.16 -10.87
N SER A 22 -36.66 1.08 -11.63
CA SER A 22 -37.03 0.83 -13.01
C SER A 22 -35.75 0.77 -13.87
N LEU A 23 -35.71 -0.17 -14.81
CA LEU A 23 -34.56 -0.56 -15.66
C LEU A 23 -33.95 0.55 -16.53
N LEU A 24 -34.43 1.79 -16.46
CA LEU A 24 -34.01 2.87 -17.37
C LEU A 24 -33.00 3.87 -16.76
N SER A 25 -32.71 3.80 -15.48
CA SER A 25 -31.76 4.73 -14.81
C SER A 25 -30.37 4.14 -14.60
N VAL A 26 -30.08 2.92 -15.06
CA VAL A 26 -28.80 2.21 -14.89
C VAL A 26 -27.85 2.39 -16.08
N ILE A 27 -28.27 3.07 -17.15
CA ILE A 27 -27.43 3.22 -18.35
C ILE A 27 -26.75 4.59 -18.35
N LEU A 28 -25.81 4.79 -17.54
CA LEU A 28 -24.78 5.84 -17.71
C LEU A 28 -23.60 5.55 -16.80
N THR A 29 -22.64 4.86 -17.32
CA THR A 29 -21.23 4.97 -16.95
C THR A 29 -20.39 3.78 -17.39
N THR A 30 -19.43 3.92 -18.27
CA THR A 30 -18.05 3.45 -18.28
C THR A 30 -17.36 3.51 -19.60
N LEU A 31 -16.09 3.82 -19.63
CA LEU A 31 -15.15 3.27 -20.61
C LEU A 31 -13.71 3.23 -20.13
N SER A 32 -13.16 2.06 -20.32
CA SER A 32 -11.77 1.75 -20.06
C SER A 32 -10.88 2.26 -21.19
N VAL A 33 -9.79 2.89 -20.84
CA VAL A 33 -8.63 3.03 -21.72
C VAL A 33 -7.84 1.74 -21.65
N THR A 34 -7.79 0.99 -22.74
CA THR A 34 -6.78 -0.05 -22.91
C THR A 34 -5.44 0.61 -23.22
N GLY A 35 -4.83 1.19 -22.18
CA GLY A 35 -3.39 1.29 -22.16
C GLY A 35 -2.87 -0.07 -21.71
N THR A 36 -1.92 -0.63 -22.45
CA THR A 36 -1.14 -1.77 -22.01
C THR A 36 -0.33 -1.35 -20.78
N THR A 37 -0.98 -1.24 -19.65
CA THR A 37 -0.33 -1.34 -18.37
C THR A 37 -0.07 -2.82 -18.16
N SER A 38 1.19 -3.19 -18.04
CA SER A 38 1.55 -4.40 -17.29
C SER A 38 0.68 -4.38 -16.04
N ALA A 39 -0.19 -5.35 -15.91
CA ALA A 39 -0.90 -5.56 -14.67
C ALA A 39 0.14 -5.92 -13.62
N GLN A 40 0.69 -4.93 -12.95
CA GLN A 40 0.95 -5.11 -11.55
C GLN A 40 -0.44 -5.36 -10.95
N THR A 41 -0.73 -6.61 -10.68
CA THR A 41 -1.63 -6.92 -9.61
C THR A 41 -0.93 -6.44 -8.34
N THR A 42 -0.98 -5.15 -8.09
CA THR A 42 -1.05 -4.71 -6.74
C THR A 42 -2.36 -5.31 -6.24
N ALA A 43 -2.30 -6.51 -5.69
CA ALA A 43 -3.12 -6.76 -4.55
C ALA A 43 -2.81 -5.56 -3.67
N SER A 44 -3.71 -4.58 -3.63
CA SER A 44 -3.67 -3.56 -2.59
C SER A 44 -3.54 -4.36 -1.31
N PRO A 45 -2.45 -4.23 -0.55
CA PRO A 45 -2.39 -4.92 0.72
C PRO A 45 -3.65 -4.47 1.43
N ALA A 46 -4.48 -5.42 1.81
CA ALA A 46 -5.58 -5.15 2.69
C ALA A 46 -4.95 -4.39 3.85
N ALA A 47 -5.42 -3.18 4.09
CA ALA A 47 -4.94 -2.38 5.20
C ALA A 47 -5.02 -3.27 6.44
N ARG A 48 -3.88 -3.69 6.97
CA ARG A 48 -3.82 -4.46 8.20
C ARG A 48 -4.21 -3.51 9.33
N PRO A 49 -5.28 -3.76 10.05
CA PRO A 49 -5.54 -2.98 11.26
C PRO A 49 -4.50 -3.34 12.30
N SER A 50 -3.89 -2.36 12.87
CA SER A 50 -2.93 -2.50 13.94
C SER A 50 -3.65 -2.77 15.27
N ASP A 51 -3.47 -3.93 15.84
CA ASP A 51 -3.94 -4.24 17.20
C ASP A 51 -2.98 -3.75 18.30
N ASP A 52 -1.77 -3.42 17.95
CA ASP A 52 -0.82 -2.69 18.79
C ASP A 52 -0.38 -1.45 18.03
N ALA A 53 -0.92 -0.32 18.40
CA ALA A 53 -0.60 0.96 17.77
C ALA A 53 0.89 1.35 17.91
N THR A 54 1.66 0.61 18.70
CA THR A 54 3.08 0.88 18.96
C THR A 54 4.05 0.02 18.16
N ASN A 55 3.71 -1.21 17.78
CA ASN A 55 4.67 -2.10 17.10
C ASN A 55 4.34 -2.41 15.63
N GLN A 56 3.11 -2.13 15.16
CA GLN A 56 2.73 -2.44 13.78
C GLN A 56 2.93 -1.29 12.79
N SER A 57 2.93 -0.04 13.26
CA SER A 57 3.19 1.10 12.39
C SER A 57 4.63 1.10 11.84
N ALA A 58 5.59 0.53 12.56
CA ALA A 58 6.95 0.35 12.07
C ALA A 58 7.01 -0.74 10.98
N ARG A 59 6.42 -1.93 11.23
CA ARG A 59 6.45 -3.08 10.32
C ARG A 59 5.71 -2.90 9.00
N GLU A 60 4.64 -2.11 9.01
CA GLU A 60 3.90 -1.78 7.79
C GLU A 60 4.66 -0.75 6.92
N ARG A 61 5.51 0.06 7.55
CA ARG A 61 6.38 1.05 6.89
C ARG A 61 7.53 0.39 6.13
N ASP A 62 8.18 -0.61 6.70
CA ASP A 62 9.30 -1.34 6.08
C ASP A 62 8.86 -2.05 4.81
N ARG A 63 7.64 -2.59 4.79
CA ARG A 63 7.04 -3.19 3.61
C ARG A 63 6.85 -2.20 2.46
N ILE A 64 6.67 -0.93 2.75
CA ILE A 64 6.43 0.10 1.73
C ILE A 64 7.76 0.61 1.16
N LEU A 65 8.80 0.72 1.97
CA LEU A 65 10.09 1.31 1.57
C LEU A 65 10.82 0.49 0.50
N LEU A 66 10.77 -0.82 0.60
CA LEU A 66 11.41 -1.71 -0.37
C LEU A 66 10.48 -2.18 -1.51
N LYS A 67 9.14 -2.07 -1.33
CA LYS A 67 8.14 -2.39 -2.37
C LYS A 67 8.17 -1.47 -3.58
N ARG A 68 8.60 -0.24 -3.41
CA ARG A 68 8.48 0.82 -4.41
C ARG A 68 9.70 1.00 -5.28
N ASN A 69 10.63 0.07 -5.25
CA ASN A 69 11.82 0.18 -6.09
C ASN A 69 11.50 -0.35 -7.52
N PRO A 70 11.27 0.52 -8.53
CA PRO A 70 10.96 0.11 -9.89
C PRO A 70 12.20 -0.37 -10.67
N ILE A 71 13.17 -0.97 -10.00
CA ILE A 71 14.55 -1.09 -10.50
C ILE A 71 14.71 -1.94 -11.74
N ALA A 72 13.83 -2.86 -12.03
CA ALA A 72 14.05 -3.73 -13.19
C ALA A 72 12.82 -4.05 -14.04
N SER A 73 11.61 -3.97 -13.50
CA SER A 73 10.41 -4.44 -14.20
C SER A 73 9.80 -3.45 -15.20
N GLU A 74 10.10 -2.16 -15.08
CA GLU A 74 9.54 -1.12 -15.96
C GLU A 74 10.35 -0.85 -17.23
N TYR A 75 11.48 -1.53 -17.41
CA TYR A 75 12.28 -1.41 -18.65
C TYR A 75 11.64 -2.11 -19.86
N GLN A 76 10.41 -2.58 -19.75
CA GLN A 76 9.66 -3.14 -20.87
C GLN A 76 9.21 -2.05 -21.85
N GLY A 77 10.12 -1.66 -22.73
CA GLY A 77 9.76 -1.33 -24.08
C GLY A 77 8.96 -0.06 -24.36
N ASN A 78 9.01 0.99 -23.55
CA ASN A 78 8.55 2.29 -24.03
C ASN A 78 9.70 3.05 -24.71
N ASP A 79 9.69 3.05 -26.03
CA ASP A 79 10.64 3.74 -26.92
C ASP A 79 10.59 5.27 -26.86
N THR A 80 10.12 5.87 -25.78
CA THR A 80 10.14 7.33 -25.61
C THR A 80 11.40 7.74 -24.84
N PRO A 81 12.48 8.12 -25.56
CA PRO A 81 13.70 8.65 -24.94
C PRO A 81 13.36 10.02 -24.34
N GLY A 82 13.42 10.19 -23.09
CA GLY A 82 13.18 11.51 -22.51
C GLY A 82 12.65 11.53 -21.09
N ARG A 83 12.14 10.40 -20.59
CA ARG A 83 11.41 10.39 -19.33
C ARG A 83 12.25 10.15 -18.09
N PHE A 84 13.40 9.49 -18.22
CA PHE A 84 14.29 9.23 -17.09
C PHE A 84 14.94 10.47 -16.47
N PHE A 85 15.10 11.51 -17.29
CA PHE A 85 15.84 12.70 -16.88
C PHE A 85 14.99 13.74 -16.19
N SER A 86 13.69 13.66 -16.32
CA SER A 86 12.73 14.67 -15.81
C SER A 86 11.82 14.16 -14.69
N ALA A 87 11.93 12.89 -14.28
CA ALA A 87 11.10 12.33 -13.21
C ALA A 87 11.68 12.72 -11.84
N VAL A 88 10.94 13.53 -11.09
CA VAL A 88 11.16 13.79 -9.67
C VAL A 88 10.08 13.03 -8.92
N THR A 89 10.48 12.02 -8.18
CA THR A 89 9.57 11.25 -7.33
C THR A 89 9.50 11.89 -5.94
N ASP A 90 8.37 11.73 -5.26
CA ASP A 90 8.23 12.10 -3.84
C ASP A 90 8.78 11.01 -2.91
N ALA A 91 8.65 11.24 -1.61
CA ALA A 91 8.97 10.28 -0.56
C ALA A 91 8.19 8.96 -0.69
N GLU A 92 7.08 8.95 -1.42
CA GLU A 92 6.28 7.77 -1.72
C GLU A 92 6.65 7.14 -3.08
N GLY A 93 7.73 7.60 -3.74
CA GLY A 93 8.19 7.08 -5.04
C GLY A 93 7.25 7.42 -6.21
N VAL A 94 6.37 8.40 -6.04
CA VAL A 94 5.37 8.77 -7.06
C VAL A 94 5.94 9.83 -7.99
N ASP A 95 6.09 9.47 -9.28
CA ASP A 95 6.35 10.45 -10.34
C ASP A 95 5.12 11.33 -10.54
N PHE A 96 5.24 12.59 -10.17
CA PHE A 96 4.18 13.59 -10.27
C PHE A 96 3.61 13.71 -11.70
N ARG A 97 4.44 13.58 -12.72
CA ARG A 97 4.02 13.59 -14.13
C ARG A 97 3.25 12.34 -14.52
N GLY A 98 3.59 11.19 -13.94
CA GLY A 98 2.92 9.93 -14.20
C GLY A 98 1.45 9.93 -13.79
N GLN A 99 1.10 10.73 -12.79
CA GLN A 99 -0.26 10.84 -12.28
C GLN A 99 -1.22 11.57 -13.23
N PHE A 100 -0.72 12.40 -14.16
CA PHE A 100 -1.51 13.21 -15.09
C PHE A 100 -1.50 12.67 -16.52
N ARG A 101 -1.10 11.45 -16.75
CA ARG A 101 -1.10 10.85 -18.10
C ARG A 101 -2.50 10.43 -18.55
N LEU A 102 -3.30 11.38 -18.95
CA LEU A 102 -4.25 11.13 -20.01
C LEU A 102 -3.43 11.04 -21.33
N SER A 103 -3.56 9.92 -22.04
CA SER A 103 -2.72 9.56 -23.19
C SER A 103 -2.39 10.74 -24.10
N LYS A 104 -1.12 10.93 -24.46
CA LYS A 104 -0.72 11.76 -25.58
C LYS A 104 -1.47 11.26 -26.82
N GLY A 105 -2.23 12.14 -27.44
CA GLY A 105 -2.92 11.81 -28.68
C GLY A 105 -4.30 11.20 -28.48
N ILE A 106 -5.24 12.00 -27.98
CA ILE A 106 -6.63 11.77 -28.35
C ILE A 106 -6.70 12.07 -29.84
N ALA A 107 -6.79 11.00 -30.64
CA ALA A 107 -7.13 11.13 -32.04
C ALA A 107 -8.38 12.02 -32.14
N ALA A 108 -8.41 12.88 -33.11
CA ALA A 108 -9.50 13.83 -33.38
C ALA A 108 -10.83 13.12 -33.79
N ALA A 109 -11.18 12.04 -33.14
CA ALA A 109 -12.40 11.31 -33.38
C ALA A 109 -13.43 11.67 -32.31
N HIS A 110 -14.67 11.85 -32.73
CA HIS A 110 -15.81 11.81 -31.82
C HIS A 110 -15.86 10.41 -31.24
N ASP A 111 -15.59 10.27 -29.95
CA ASP A 111 -15.60 9.00 -29.25
C ASP A 111 -16.50 9.16 -28.02
N ALA A 112 -17.59 8.41 -28.01
CA ALA A 112 -18.48 8.34 -26.87
C ALA A 112 -18.80 6.89 -26.58
N GLY A 113 -18.76 6.53 -25.31
CA GLY A 113 -19.00 5.16 -24.93
C GLY A 113 -19.55 5.04 -23.52
N LEU A 114 -20.20 3.91 -23.29
CA LEU A 114 -20.81 3.50 -22.04
C LEU A 114 -20.33 2.08 -21.70
N GLU A 115 -20.06 1.82 -20.43
CA GLU A 115 -19.91 0.46 -19.91
C GLU A 115 -20.83 0.29 -18.68
N ALA A 116 -21.47 -0.82 -18.55
CA ALA A 116 -22.05 -1.31 -17.31
C ALA A 116 -21.33 -2.60 -16.93
N ASN A 117 -21.08 -2.80 -15.65
CA ASN A 117 -20.47 -4.03 -15.19
C ASN A 117 -21.08 -4.51 -13.88
N VAL A 118 -20.91 -5.81 -13.62
CA VAL A 118 -21.20 -6.44 -12.35
C VAL A 118 -20.00 -7.29 -11.95
N SER A 119 -19.57 -7.17 -10.70
CA SER A 119 -18.51 -7.97 -10.09
C SER A 119 -19.10 -8.93 -9.06
N TYR A 120 -18.48 -10.08 -8.87
CA TYR A 120 -18.86 -11.11 -7.91
C TYR A 120 -17.58 -11.67 -7.26
N GLN A 121 -17.58 -11.80 -5.92
CA GLN A 121 -16.53 -12.53 -5.20
C GLN A 121 -17.14 -13.79 -4.56
N ASN A 122 -16.45 -14.93 -4.69
CA ASN A 122 -16.96 -16.22 -4.26
C ASN A 122 -17.11 -16.37 -2.75
N VAL A 123 -16.29 -15.67 -1.95
CA VAL A 123 -16.37 -15.70 -0.47
C VAL A 123 -17.50 -14.80 0.02
N ALA A 124 -17.57 -13.55 -0.46
CA ALA A 124 -18.65 -12.62 -0.11
C ALA A 124 -20.02 -13.06 -0.64
N ARG A 125 -20.04 -13.82 -1.76
CA ARG A 125 -21.27 -14.25 -2.45
C ARG A 125 -22.19 -13.12 -2.89
N GLU A 126 -21.63 -11.91 -3.06
CA GLU A 126 -22.35 -10.69 -3.39
C GLU A 126 -22.03 -10.18 -4.80
N TYR A 127 -23.06 -9.54 -5.41
CA TYR A 127 -22.95 -8.92 -6.73
C TYR A 127 -22.91 -7.41 -6.59
N THR A 128 -21.85 -6.80 -7.07
CA THR A 128 -21.65 -5.35 -6.97
C THR A 128 -21.65 -4.69 -8.35
N PRO A 129 -22.49 -3.65 -8.54
CA PRO A 129 -22.56 -2.95 -9.81
C PRO A 129 -21.43 -1.95 -9.98
N GLY A 130 -21.10 -1.69 -11.22
CA GLY A 130 -20.19 -0.62 -11.60
C GLY A 130 -20.53 -0.09 -12.97
N GLY A 131 -19.90 0.99 -13.24
CA GLY A 131 -20.17 1.57 -14.50
C GLY A 131 -19.35 2.83 -14.84
N SER A 132 -19.15 3.31 -16.18
CA SER A 132 -18.44 4.52 -16.60
C SER A 132 -18.96 5.13 -17.90
N VAL A 133 -18.70 6.39 -18.11
CA VAL A 133 -18.97 7.20 -19.31
C VAL A 133 -17.67 7.76 -19.82
N LYS A 134 -17.47 7.69 -21.14
CA LYS A 134 -16.40 8.41 -21.82
C LYS A 134 -17.00 9.29 -22.90
N LEU A 135 -16.56 10.51 -22.95
CA LEU A 135 -16.93 11.47 -23.99
C LEU A 135 -15.67 12.14 -24.49
N ALA A 136 -15.45 12.17 -25.79
CA ALA A 136 -14.39 12.94 -26.43
C ALA A 136 -14.94 13.66 -27.66
N LYS A 137 -14.58 14.92 -27.79
CA LYS A 137 -15.01 15.73 -28.93
C LYS A 137 -13.96 16.74 -29.31
N SER A 138 -13.69 16.84 -30.60
CA SER A 138 -12.87 17.91 -31.17
C SER A 138 -13.75 18.84 -32.01
N PHE A 139 -13.61 20.15 -31.86
CA PHE A 139 -14.29 21.16 -32.64
C PHE A 139 -13.43 22.45 -32.69
N ASP A 140 -13.24 22.99 -33.90
CA ASP A 140 -12.38 24.11 -34.18
C ASP A 140 -10.99 23.95 -33.50
N ARG A 141 -10.67 24.82 -32.57
CA ARG A 141 -9.41 24.85 -31.83
C ARG A 141 -9.45 24.06 -30.52
N TRP A 142 -10.60 23.48 -30.14
CA TRP A 142 -10.78 22.76 -28.87
C TRP A 142 -10.80 21.26 -29.05
N ARG A 143 -10.15 20.56 -28.12
CA ARG A 143 -10.27 19.13 -27.94
C ARG A 143 -10.67 18.88 -26.49
N LEU A 144 -11.82 18.27 -26.28
CA LEU A 144 -12.38 18.00 -24.96
C LEU A 144 -12.48 16.51 -24.73
N GLN A 145 -12.13 16.08 -23.53
CA GLN A 145 -12.33 14.71 -23.05
C GLN A 145 -12.92 14.77 -21.65
N PHE A 146 -13.87 13.89 -21.41
CA PHE A 146 -14.43 13.61 -20.08
C PHE A 146 -14.55 12.11 -19.90
N ASN A 147 -14.17 11.62 -18.72
CA ASN A 147 -14.31 10.25 -18.30
C ASN A 147 -14.82 10.23 -16.86
N ALA A 148 -15.90 9.47 -16.59
CA ALA A 148 -16.40 9.27 -15.25
C ALA A 148 -16.63 7.78 -15.02
N GLN A 149 -16.23 7.26 -13.86
CA GLN A 149 -16.35 5.86 -13.51
C GLN A 149 -16.82 5.74 -12.05
N ARG A 150 -17.75 4.81 -11.80
CA ARG A 150 -18.14 4.42 -10.46
C ARG A 150 -18.11 2.91 -10.35
N ASN A 151 -17.45 2.39 -9.34
CA ASN A 151 -17.40 0.96 -9.03
C ASN A 151 -17.77 0.75 -7.56
N SER A 152 -18.49 -0.32 -7.30
CA SER A 152 -18.63 -0.86 -5.95
C SER A 152 -18.03 -2.26 -5.92
N LEU A 153 -17.48 -2.64 -4.79
CA LEU A 153 -16.89 -3.95 -4.55
C LEU A 153 -17.16 -4.35 -3.11
N GLU A 154 -17.84 -5.45 -2.94
CA GLU A 154 -17.92 -6.13 -1.65
C GLU A 154 -17.01 -7.35 -1.68
N ARG A 155 -16.18 -7.50 -0.66
CA ARG A 155 -15.26 -8.62 -0.56
C ARG A 155 -15.11 -9.08 0.89
N ILE A 156 -14.90 -10.37 1.05
CA ILE A 156 -14.54 -11.01 2.31
C ILE A 156 -13.15 -11.60 2.17
N VAL A 157 -12.36 -11.46 3.22
CA VAL A 157 -11.00 -11.99 3.32
C VAL A 157 -10.87 -12.72 4.64
N ASP A 158 -10.43 -13.96 4.57
CA ASP A 158 -10.16 -14.78 5.73
C ASP A 158 -8.68 -14.72 6.08
N PHE A 159 -8.38 -14.56 7.37
CA PHE A 159 -7.02 -14.45 7.89
C PHE A 159 -6.75 -15.46 8.97
N TYR A 160 -5.57 -16.06 8.93
CA TYR A 160 -4.85 -16.53 10.07
C TYR A 160 -3.60 -15.67 10.26
N GLU A 161 -3.39 -15.16 11.48
CA GLU A 161 -2.17 -14.44 11.87
C GLU A 161 -1.63 -15.07 13.15
N ALA A 162 -0.31 -15.11 13.31
CA ALA A 162 0.31 -15.58 14.53
C ALA A 162 1.47 -14.67 14.94
N ARG A 163 1.64 -14.51 16.26
CA ARG A 163 2.83 -13.92 16.84
C ARG A 163 3.57 -14.98 17.64
N TRP A 164 4.81 -15.15 17.32
CA TRP A 164 5.74 -16.01 18.01
C TRP A 164 6.52 -15.23 19.05
N LEU A 165 6.81 -15.87 20.17
CA LEU A 165 7.59 -15.32 21.28
C LEU A 165 8.86 -16.14 21.44
N SER A 166 10.01 -15.49 21.58
CA SER A 166 11.24 -16.16 22.01
C SER A 166 11.20 -16.28 23.53
N ILE A 167 11.32 -17.49 24.03
CA ILE A 167 11.30 -17.81 25.48
C ILE A 167 12.40 -18.83 25.81
N ASP A 168 12.78 -18.87 27.07
CA ASP A 168 13.63 -19.97 27.58
C ASP A 168 12.87 -21.30 27.49
N ALA A 169 13.46 -22.30 26.87
CA ALA A 169 12.81 -23.61 26.75
C ALA A 169 12.58 -24.24 28.13
N PRO A 170 11.35 -24.72 28.47
CA PRO A 170 11.03 -25.17 29.81
C PRO A 170 11.95 -26.32 30.32
N GLU A 171 12.38 -27.20 29.43
CA GLU A 171 13.26 -28.33 29.78
C GLU A 171 14.75 -28.05 29.54
N ALA A 172 15.11 -26.95 28.93
CA ALA A 172 16.47 -26.52 28.61
C ALA A 172 16.59 -24.97 28.72
N PRO A 173 16.62 -24.42 29.94
CA PRO A 173 16.56 -22.96 30.13
C PRO A 173 17.72 -22.13 29.52
N GLU A 174 18.79 -22.81 29.13
CA GLU A 174 19.94 -22.21 28.42
C GLU A 174 19.64 -22.02 26.91
N GLN A 175 18.54 -22.62 26.41
CA GLN A 175 18.15 -22.63 25.02
C GLN A 175 16.92 -21.76 24.80
N GLN A 176 16.99 -20.83 23.85
CA GLN A 176 15.84 -20.07 23.39
C GLN A 176 15.02 -20.89 22.39
N ALA A 177 13.72 -20.92 22.58
CA ALA A 177 12.78 -21.56 21.67
C ALA A 177 11.61 -20.64 21.35
N LEU A 178 11.00 -20.83 20.18
CA LEU A 178 9.84 -20.04 19.75
C LEU A 178 8.54 -20.71 20.22
N LEU A 179 7.75 -19.96 20.97
CA LEU A 179 6.39 -20.28 21.42
C LEU A 179 5.37 -19.60 20.48
N LEU A 180 4.36 -20.34 20.04
CA LEU A 180 3.19 -19.76 19.37
C LEU A 180 2.35 -18.98 20.39
N GLY A 181 2.68 -17.71 20.58
CA GLY A 181 2.13 -16.91 21.67
C GLY A 181 0.72 -16.37 21.42
N PHE A 182 0.40 -15.98 20.17
CA PHE A 182 -0.86 -15.33 19.84
C PHE A 182 -1.37 -15.77 18.46
N PRO A 183 -1.95 -16.98 18.33
CA PRO A 183 -2.67 -17.36 17.12
C PRO A 183 -4.01 -16.61 17.02
N ARG A 184 -4.31 -16.08 15.83
CA ARG A 184 -5.47 -15.22 15.54
C ARG A 184 -6.19 -15.74 14.31
N TYR A 185 -7.49 -15.87 14.43
CA TYR A 185 -8.39 -16.27 13.34
C TYR A 185 -9.36 -15.13 13.08
N SER A 186 -9.44 -14.62 11.88
CA SER A 186 -10.31 -13.48 11.59
C SER A 186 -10.93 -13.54 10.19
N GLN A 187 -12.08 -12.91 10.08
CA GLN A 187 -12.73 -12.60 8.83
C GLN A 187 -12.93 -11.09 8.74
N ASP A 188 -12.50 -10.52 7.62
CA ASP A 188 -12.71 -9.12 7.28
C ASP A 188 -13.68 -9.01 6.13
N GLN A 189 -14.66 -8.13 6.26
CA GLN A 189 -15.57 -7.76 5.19
C GLN A 189 -15.34 -6.30 4.81
N PHE A 190 -15.29 -6.03 3.51
CA PHE A 190 -15.08 -4.70 2.95
C PHE A 190 -16.23 -4.36 2.01
N ASP A 191 -16.82 -3.19 2.19
CA ASP A 191 -17.76 -2.57 1.26
C ASP A 191 -17.15 -1.27 0.74
N THR A 192 -16.66 -1.32 -0.49
CA THR A 192 -15.90 -0.26 -1.12
C THR A 192 -16.69 0.36 -2.26
N THR A 193 -16.81 1.67 -2.27
CA THR A 193 -17.33 2.43 -3.41
C THR A 193 -16.31 3.46 -3.86
N SER A 194 -16.02 3.50 -5.15
CA SER A 194 -15.13 4.50 -5.74
C SER A 194 -15.78 5.21 -6.91
N THR A 195 -15.62 6.52 -6.94
CA THR A 195 -16.04 7.38 -8.07
C THR A 195 -14.81 8.14 -8.56
N ASN A 196 -14.48 8.01 -9.84
CA ASN A 196 -13.37 8.71 -10.47
C ASN A 196 -13.90 9.54 -11.64
N MET A 197 -13.54 10.81 -11.70
CA MET A 197 -13.85 11.71 -12.80
C MET A 197 -12.56 12.32 -13.32
N GLN A 198 -12.38 12.32 -14.62
CA GLN A 198 -11.23 12.91 -15.28
C GLN A 198 -11.71 13.76 -16.46
N TRP A 199 -11.08 14.91 -16.65
CA TRP A 199 -11.36 15.79 -17.77
C TRP A 199 -10.10 16.43 -18.31
N ARG A 200 -10.13 16.71 -19.60
CA ARG A 200 -9.06 17.40 -20.31
C ARG A 200 -9.65 18.35 -21.33
N ALA A 201 -9.07 19.53 -21.42
CA ALA A 201 -9.34 20.51 -22.45
C ALA A 201 -8.03 20.97 -23.06
N ASP A 202 -7.83 20.74 -24.35
CA ASP A 202 -6.73 21.29 -25.12
C ASP A 202 -7.25 22.43 -25.99
N TYR A 203 -6.57 23.56 -25.97
CA TYR A 203 -6.79 24.69 -26.84
C TYR A 203 -5.63 24.84 -27.81
N VAL A 204 -5.86 24.63 -29.09
CA VAL A 204 -4.85 24.70 -30.15
C VAL A 204 -4.72 26.15 -30.59
N LEU A 205 -3.65 26.86 -30.17
CA LEU A 205 -3.35 28.21 -30.55
C LEU A 205 -2.82 28.30 -31.97
N SER A 206 -1.92 27.38 -32.34
CA SER A 206 -1.33 27.26 -33.68
C SER A 206 -1.01 25.79 -33.97
N GLU A 207 -0.50 25.46 -35.16
CA GLU A 207 -0.04 24.11 -35.51
C GLU A 207 1.10 23.61 -34.61
N HIS A 208 1.81 24.52 -33.90
CA HIS A 208 2.93 24.20 -33.04
C HIS A 208 2.66 24.40 -31.54
N THR A 209 1.55 25.08 -31.18
CA THR A 209 1.33 25.50 -29.80
C THR A 209 -0.06 25.13 -29.34
N TYR A 210 -0.16 24.48 -28.19
CA TYR A 210 -1.43 24.24 -27.52
C TYR A 210 -1.31 24.38 -26.01
N PHE A 211 -2.41 24.80 -25.39
CA PHE A 211 -2.60 24.82 -23.94
C PHE A 211 -3.40 23.60 -23.52
N THR A 212 -3.04 23.03 -22.39
CA THR A 212 -3.75 21.88 -21.82
C THR A 212 -4.20 22.21 -20.42
N TYR A 213 -5.46 21.95 -20.12
CA TYR A 213 -5.97 21.86 -18.75
C TYR A 213 -6.46 20.44 -18.51
N GLU A 214 -5.93 19.81 -17.47
CA GLU A 214 -6.32 18.48 -17.02
C GLU A 214 -6.80 18.54 -15.58
N GLY A 215 -7.86 17.81 -15.28
CA GLY A 215 -8.36 17.67 -13.92
C GLY A 215 -8.79 16.24 -13.62
N MET A 216 -8.69 15.87 -12.35
CA MET A 216 -9.15 14.60 -11.82
C MET A 216 -9.78 14.81 -10.45
N SER A 217 -10.90 14.14 -10.21
CA SER A 217 -11.51 14.02 -8.89
C SER A 217 -11.79 12.54 -8.62
N THR A 218 -11.31 12.04 -7.50
CA THR A 218 -11.58 10.69 -7.03
C THR A 218 -12.16 10.77 -5.63
N ASN A 219 -13.31 10.14 -5.43
CA ASN A 219 -13.91 9.90 -4.14
C ASN A 219 -13.91 8.39 -3.90
N TYR A 220 -13.48 7.97 -2.72
CA TYR A 220 -13.39 6.57 -2.32
C TYR A 220 -13.94 6.44 -0.90
N ASP A 221 -14.98 5.63 -0.75
CA ASP A 221 -15.59 5.30 0.52
C ASP A 221 -15.41 3.79 0.76
N ASP A 222 -14.95 3.42 1.93
CA ASP A 222 -14.73 2.04 2.34
C ASP A 222 -15.24 1.82 3.76
N ILE A 223 -16.03 0.78 3.95
CA ILE A 223 -16.46 0.30 5.26
C ILE A 223 -15.86 -1.09 5.44
N ALA A 224 -14.93 -1.21 6.37
CA ALA A 224 -14.35 -2.48 6.75
C ALA A 224 -14.87 -2.93 8.11
N THR A 225 -15.27 -4.19 8.23
CA THR A 225 -15.63 -4.83 9.49
C THR A 225 -14.76 -6.05 9.75
N ARG A 226 -14.42 -6.30 11.00
CA ARG A 226 -13.63 -7.47 11.41
C ARG A 226 -14.30 -8.21 12.55
N ASN A 227 -14.31 -9.54 12.43
CA ASN A 227 -14.52 -10.48 13.53
C ASN A 227 -13.23 -11.28 13.74
N ARG A 228 -12.63 -11.20 14.93
CA ARG A 228 -11.36 -11.86 15.26
C ARG A 228 -11.43 -12.60 16.59
N LEU A 229 -10.91 -13.81 16.60
CA LEU A 229 -10.62 -14.61 17.76
C LEU A 229 -9.10 -14.74 17.93
N GLU A 230 -8.55 -14.29 19.05
CA GLU A 230 -7.13 -14.39 19.39
C GLU A 230 -6.96 -15.24 20.64
N TYR A 231 -6.16 -16.30 20.57
CA TYR A 231 -5.73 -17.07 21.73
C TYR A 231 -4.45 -16.44 22.29
N GLN A 232 -4.47 -16.01 23.54
CA GLN A 232 -3.33 -15.39 24.23
C GLN A 232 -2.56 -16.41 25.05
N ILE A 233 -1.98 -17.38 24.38
CA ILE A 233 -1.19 -18.49 24.96
C ILE A 233 0.03 -17.91 25.70
N GLY A 234 0.73 -16.98 25.11
CA GLY A 234 1.89 -16.32 25.71
C GLY A 234 1.61 -15.49 26.97
N ALA A 235 0.34 -15.34 27.37
CA ALA A 235 -0.03 -14.66 28.61
C ALA A 235 -0.29 -15.63 29.78
N GLY A 236 -0.31 -16.94 29.56
CA GLY A 236 -0.54 -17.97 30.58
C GLY A 236 0.73 -18.60 31.09
N THR A 237 0.57 -19.68 31.86
CA THR A 237 1.65 -20.50 32.42
C THR A 237 1.77 -21.79 31.65
N ILE A 238 2.95 -22.11 31.16
CA ILE A 238 3.21 -23.36 30.42
C ILE A 238 3.18 -24.54 31.43
N ASP A 239 2.25 -25.47 31.23
CA ASP A 239 2.11 -26.66 32.03
C ASP A 239 2.94 -27.84 31.46
N SER A 240 2.97 -27.95 30.12
CA SER A 240 3.80 -28.91 29.39
C SER A 240 4.15 -28.37 28.01
N ALA A 241 5.31 -28.73 27.50
CA ALA A 241 5.74 -28.36 26.16
C ALA A 241 6.66 -29.46 25.59
N GLU A 242 6.55 -29.68 24.27
CA GLU A 242 7.48 -30.51 23.51
C GLU A 242 8.32 -29.64 22.60
N LEU A 243 9.64 -29.84 22.57
CA LEU A 243 10.55 -29.18 21.62
C LEU A 243 10.51 -29.93 20.28
N SER A 244 10.59 -29.17 19.20
CA SER A 244 10.88 -29.74 17.88
C SER A 244 12.23 -30.40 17.82
N ASP A 245 12.45 -31.32 16.85
CA ASP A 245 13.70 -32.08 16.71
C ASP A 245 14.97 -31.22 16.65
N ASP A 246 14.85 -30.00 16.11
CA ASP A 246 15.92 -29.00 16.00
C ASP A 246 16.07 -28.13 17.27
N GLY A 247 15.17 -28.31 18.25
CA GLY A 247 15.18 -27.60 19.52
C GLY A 247 14.79 -26.11 19.42
N SER A 248 14.32 -25.66 18.27
CA SER A 248 14.08 -24.22 17.99
C SER A 248 12.64 -23.76 18.20
N THR A 249 11.70 -24.70 18.38
CA THR A 249 10.25 -24.43 18.43
C THR A 249 9.57 -25.31 19.43
N LEU A 250 8.64 -24.78 20.20
CA LEU A 250 7.72 -25.59 21.00
C LEU A 250 6.58 -26.08 20.11
N SER A 251 6.46 -27.37 19.88
CA SER A 251 5.57 -27.96 18.86
C SER A 251 4.22 -28.45 19.39
N ASP A 252 4.17 -28.92 20.64
CA ASP A 252 2.96 -29.30 21.36
C ASP A 252 3.02 -28.67 22.74
N VAL A 253 2.03 -27.84 23.08
CA VAL A 253 2.07 -27.05 24.31
C VAL A 253 0.71 -26.98 24.96
N SER A 254 0.71 -27.16 26.29
CA SER A 254 -0.43 -26.89 27.16
C SER A 254 -0.13 -25.73 28.08
N VAL A 255 -1.09 -24.79 28.21
CA VAL A 255 -0.94 -23.57 28.98
C VAL A 255 -2.18 -23.31 29.80
N SER A 256 -2.02 -23.18 31.14
CA SER A 256 -3.08 -22.74 32.06
C SER A 256 -3.07 -21.24 32.25
N ASP A 257 -4.17 -20.72 32.79
CA ASP A 257 -4.39 -19.26 33.02
C ASP A 257 -4.21 -18.40 31.77
N SER A 258 -4.44 -19.00 30.61
CA SER A 258 -4.45 -18.29 29.32
C SER A 258 -5.74 -17.49 29.14
N ARG A 259 -5.83 -16.74 28.05
CA ARG A 259 -6.98 -15.91 27.71
C ARG A 259 -7.36 -16.08 26.26
N ILE A 260 -8.64 -15.78 25.96
CA ILE A 260 -9.11 -15.47 24.60
C ILE A 260 -9.44 -13.98 24.55
N ARG A 261 -8.95 -13.31 23.53
CA ARG A 261 -9.35 -11.96 23.17
C ARG A 261 -10.24 -12.03 21.95
N ARG A 262 -11.42 -11.45 22.04
CA ARG A 262 -12.33 -11.26 20.90
C ARG A 262 -12.26 -9.82 20.49
N TYR A 263 -11.91 -9.59 19.27
CA TYR A 263 -11.70 -8.27 18.74
C TYR A 263 -12.62 -8.01 17.55
N PHE A 264 -13.38 -6.94 17.64
CA PHE A 264 -14.33 -6.52 16.62
C PHE A 264 -14.07 -5.08 16.27
N HIS A 265 -14.10 -4.73 14.99
CA HIS A 265 -14.10 -3.33 14.62
C HIS A 265 -14.97 -3.04 13.40
N ARG A 266 -15.43 -1.81 13.34
CA ARG A 266 -15.91 -1.13 12.15
C ARG A 266 -14.94 0.00 11.83
N MET A 267 -14.48 0.07 10.61
CA MET A 267 -13.62 1.14 10.12
C MET A 267 -14.28 1.76 8.90
N GLU A 268 -14.48 3.06 8.94
CA GLU A 268 -15.01 3.86 7.84
C GLU A 268 -13.88 4.72 7.31
N THR A 269 -13.61 4.64 6.02
CA THR A 269 -12.56 5.43 5.37
C THR A 269 -13.16 6.21 4.21
N ALA A 270 -13.03 7.53 4.24
CA ALA A 270 -13.36 8.40 3.12
C ALA A 270 -12.09 9.05 2.57
N ARG A 271 -11.89 8.99 1.26
CA ARG A 271 -10.74 9.60 0.58
C ARG A 271 -11.21 10.48 -0.56
N ASP A 272 -10.76 11.72 -0.55
CA ASP A 272 -11.01 12.69 -1.61
C ASP A 272 -9.69 13.13 -2.24
N ILE A 273 -9.59 12.99 -3.56
CA ILE A 273 -8.40 13.36 -4.32
C ILE A 273 -8.82 14.33 -5.41
N HIS A 274 -8.20 15.51 -5.41
CA HIS A 274 -8.36 16.50 -6.47
C HIS A 274 -7.01 16.83 -7.06
N ARG A 275 -6.90 16.77 -8.39
CA ARG A 275 -5.67 17.10 -9.12
C ARG A 275 -5.97 18.00 -10.31
N HIS A 276 -5.11 18.98 -10.52
CA HIS A 276 -5.22 19.93 -11.60
C HIS A 276 -3.87 20.18 -12.23
N ARG A 277 -3.83 20.26 -13.55
CA ARG A 277 -2.67 20.67 -14.33
C ARG A 277 -3.07 21.73 -15.34
N LEU A 278 -2.30 22.80 -15.41
CA LEU A 278 -2.32 23.76 -16.49
C LEU A 278 -0.97 23.73 -17.18
N GLY A 279 -0.96 23.50 -18.49
CA GLY A 279 0.28 23.36 -19.23
C GLY A 279 0.24 24.08 -20.58
N VAL A 280 1.43 24.41 -21.08
CA VAL A 280 1.65 24.88 -22.43
C VAL A 280 2.66 23.99 -23.11
N ASN A 281 2.39 23.62 -24.37
CA ASN A 281 3.24 22.77 -25.18
C ASN A 281 3.52 23.49 -26.50
N TYR A 282 4.78 23.51 -26.89
CA TYR A 282 5.26 24.01 -28.17
C TYR A 282 6.16 22.95 -28.81
N GLU A 283 5.91 22.56 -30.04
CA GLU A 283 6.67 21.53 -30.73
C GLU A 283 6.81 21.88 -32.22
N THR A 284 8.05 21.80 -32.70
CA THR A 284 8.42 21.88 -34.13
C THR A 284 9.35 20.73 -34.48
N ASP A 285 9.77 20.58 -35.72
CA ASP A 285 10.71 19.55 -36.13
C ASP A 285 12.08 19.64 -35.41
N THR A 286 12.43 20.82 -34.88
CA THR A 286 13.77 21.09 -34.32
C THR A 286 13.75 21.58 -32.89
N SER A 287 12.60 21.84 -32.31
CA SER A 287 12.45 22.42 -30.98
C SER A 287 11.21 21.90 -30.30
N ALA A 288 11.31 21.59 -29.01
CA ALA A 288 10.15 21.31 -28.17
C ALA A 288 10.29 22.05 -26.84
N PHE A 289 9.16 22.56 -26.33
CA PHE A 289 9.07 23.20 -25.03
C PHE A 289 7.78 22.77 -24.36
N GLU A 290 7.87 22.41 -23.11
CA GLU A 290 6.73 22.12 -22.24
C GLU A 290 6.89 22.87 -20.93
N ALA A 291 5.82 23.51 -20.45
CA ALA A 291 5.77 24.05 -19.10
C ALA A 291 4.42 23.73 -18.47
N GLY A 292 4.42 23.46 -17.18
CA GLY A 292 3.20 23.10 -16.45
C GLY A 292 3.23 23.49 -14.99
N ILE A 293 2.06 23.88 -14.48
CA ILE A 293 1.78 24.07 -13.06
C ILE A 293 0.83 22.96 -12.64
N TYR A 294 1.11 22.36 -11.51
CA TYR A 294 0.39 21.21 -10.96
C TYR A 294 -0.08 21.55 -9.55
N TYR A 295 -1.26 21.05 -9.22
CA TYR A 295 -1.84 21.09 -7.89
C TYR A 295 -2.49 19.75 -7.61
N SER A 296 -2.26 19.21 -6.42
CA SER A 296 -2.95 18.03 -5.92
C SER A 296 -3.33 18.25 -4.46
N ARG A 297 -4.54 17.84 -4.10
CA ARG A 297 -4.98 17.74 -2.72
C ARG A 297 -5.57 16.36 -2.50
N TRP A 298 -5.10 15.69 -1.46
CA TRP A 298 -5.60 14.40 -1.02
C TRP A 298 -6.02 14.53 0.45
N VAL A 299 -7.21 14.08 0.77
CA VAL A 299 -7.73 14.03 2.13
C VAL A 299 -8.15 12.59 2.40
N ASN A 300 -7.75 12.05 3.54
CA ASN A 300 -8.15 10.74 4.00
C ASN A 300 -8.67 10.86 5.44
N GLU A 301 -9.97 10.64 5.59
CA GLU A 301 -10.60 10.56 6.90
C GLU A 301 -10.87 9.09 7.22
N ARG A 302 -10.45 8.64 8.40
CA ARG A 302 -10.64 7.28 8.87
C ARG A 302 -11.20 7.28 10.27
N LEU A 303 -12.43 6.79 10.41
CA LEU A 303 -13.07 6.50 11.69
C LEU A 303 -12.93 5.01 11.99
N TRP A 304 -12.22 4.68 13.06
CA TRP A 304 -11.96 3.31 13.50
C TRP A 304 -12.57 3.06 14.88
N LEU A 305 -13.43 2.05 15.01
CA LEU A 305 -14.28 1.76 16.17
C LEU A 305 -14.00 0.34 16.70
N PRO A 306 -12.85 0.10 17.37
CA PRO A 306 -12.44 -1.23 17.84
C PRO A 306 -13.01 -1.56 19.24
N TRP A 307 -13.65 -2.72 19.34
CA TRP A 307 -14.19 -3.29 20.57
C TRP A 307 -13.43 -4.54 20.97
N ASN A 308 -13.06 -4.65 22.26
CA ASN A 308 -12.34 -5.80 22.80
C ASN A 308 -13.12 -6.44 23.94
N PHE A 309 -13.23 -7.78 23.88
CA PHE A 309 -13.76 -8.63 24.96
C PHE A 309 -12.74 -9.69 25.29
N VAL A 310 -12.71 -10.14 26.55
CA VAL A 310 -11.72 -11.11 27.05
C VAL A 310 -12.39 -12.20 27.86
N ASP A 311 -12.06 -13.44 27.56
CA ASP A 311 -12.32 -14.64 28.34
C ASP A 311 -11.04 -14.96 29.12
N GLN A 312 -11.10 -15.27 30.41
CA GLN A 312 -9.93 -15.46 31.28
C GLN A 312 -9.96 -16.83 32.00
N GLY A 313 -8.80 -17.24 32.51
CA GLY A 313 -8.67 -18.48 33.30
C GLY A 313 -8.83 -19.74 32.44
N LEU A 314 -8.36 -19.67 31.19
CA LEU A 314 -8.50 -20.74 30.21
C LEU A 314 -7.29 -21.68 30.23
N THR A 315 -7.53 -22.98 29.95
CA THR A 315 -6.47 -23.92 29.58
C THR A 315 -6.49 -24.11 28.08
N ALA A 316 -5.46 -23.61 27.43
CA ALA A 316 -5.31 -23.66 25.97
C ALA A 316 -4.17 -24.61 25.57
N ASN A 317 -4.39 -25.35 24.49
CA ASN A 317 -3.38 -26.22 23.92
C ASN A 317 -3.19 -25.87 22.46
N TYR A 318 -1.97 -26.02 21.93
CA TYR A 318 -1.76 -26.02 20.50
C TYR A 318 -0.85 -27.17 20.07
N ALA A 319 -1.06 -27.65 18.85
CA ALA A 319 -0.19 -28.56 18.14
C ALA A 319 0.13 -28.03 16.75
N ILE A 320 1.39 -28.19 16.34
CA ILE A 320 1.84 -27.80 14.98
C ILE A 320 1.76 -29.01 14.05
N ASP A 321 0.54 -29.51 13.84
CA ASP A 321 0.28 -30.63 12.94
C ASP A 321 0.24 -30.22 11.46
N SER A 322 -0.08 -28.98 11.21
CA SER A 322 -0.14 -28.37 9.87
C SER A 322 0.81 -27.18 9.79
N PRO A 323 1.67 -27.09 8.76
CA PRO A 323 2.58 -25.98 8.61
C PRO A 323 1.85 -24.63 8.38
N TYR A 324 0.56 -24.65 7.98
CA TYR A 324 -0.15 -23.44 7.57
C TYR A 324 -1.31 -23.02 8.47
N LEU A 325 -1.72 -23.89 9.39
CA LEU A 325 -2.81 -23.63 10.33
C LEU A 325 -2.63 -24.51 11.57
N PRO A 326 -1.80 -24.09 12.56
CA PRO A 326 -1.65 -24.80 13.81
C PRO A 326 -3.01 -24.97 14.52
N ALA A 327 -3.30 -26.17 15.01
CA ALA A 327 -4.51 -26.44 15.76
C ALA A 327 -4.42 -25.82 17.16
N THR A 328 -5.34 -24.94 17.51
CA THR A 328 -5.44 -24.34 18.86
C THR A 328 -6.79 -24.69 19.46
N THR A 329 -6.78 -25.23 20.70
CA THR A 329 -7.98 -25.69 21.40
C THR A 329 -8.01 -25.18 22.84
N VAL A 330 -9.22 -25.08 23.41
CA VAL A 330 -9.43 -24.81 24.84
C VAL A 330 -10.12 -26.02 25.46
N THR A 331 -9.62 -26.51 26.61
CA THR A 331 -10.08 -27.74 27.21
C THR A 331 -11.03 -27.58 28.38
N ASN A 332 -11.03 -26.42 29.06
CA ASN A 332 -11.82 -26.14 30.25
C ASN A 332 -13.01 -25.17 30.03
N ALA A 333 -13.26 -24.76 28.80
CA ALA A 333 -14.38 -23.89 28.42
C ALA A 333 -14.84 -24.14 26.99
N ASP A 334 -16.09 -23.74 26.69
CA ASP A 334 -16.61 -23.72 25.33
C ASP A 334 -16.30 -22.35 24.69
N VAL A 335 -15.47 -22.34 23.66
CA VAL A 335 -15.08 -21.13 22.91
C VAL A 335 -16.29 -20.46 22.24
N PHE A 336 -17.38 -21.20 21.98
CA PHE A 336 -18.61 -20.68 21.37
C PHE A 336 -19.55 -20.05 22.40
N ASP A 337 -19.32 -20.24 23.71
CA ASP A 337 -20.09 -19.55 24.77
C ASP A 337 -19.55 -18.12 25.01
N THR A 338 -20.27 -17.13 24.51
CA THR A 338 -19.92 -15.72 24.63
C THR A 338 -20.33 -15.08 25.97
N SER A 339 -20.99 -15.81 26.85
CA SER A 339 -21.46 -15.30 28.15
C SER A 339 -20.32 -14.95 29.12
N GLN A 340 -19.15 -15.61 28.94
CA GLN A 340 -17.93 -15.39 29.73
C GLN A 340 -16.96 -14.40 29.07
N SER A 341 -17.32 -13.86 27.89
CA SER A 341 -16.53 -12.86 27.18
C SER A 341 -16.88 -11.47 27.68
N TRP A 342 -16.06 -10.94 28.58
CA TRP A 342 -16.32 -9.66 29.25
C TRP A 342 -15.70 -8.49 28.49
N PHE A 343 -16.41 -7.35 28.41
CA PHE A 343 -15.88 -6.11 27.84
C PHE A 343 -14.56 -5.73 28.52
N ALA A 344 -13.56 -5.41 27.71
CA ALA A 344 -12.23 -5.01 28.17
C ALA A 344 -11.96 -3.52 27.84
N ASN A 345 -12.05 -3.14 26.58
CA ASN A 345 -11.87 -1.76 26.15
C ASN A 345 -12.53 -1.45 24.80
N TYR A 346 -12.79 -0.15 24.57
CA TYR A 346 -13.23 0.45 23.32
C TYR A 346 -12.37 1.68 23.03
N ARG A 347 -11.80 1.80 21.83
CA ARG A 347 -10.84 2.86 21.49
C ARG A 347 -11.19 3.52 20.16
N PRO A 348 -12.32 4.24 20.06
CA PRO A 348 -12.67 4.95 18.84
C PRO A 348 -11.57 5.95 18.45
N THR A 349 -11.19 5.94 17.19
CA THR A 349 -10.12 6.80 16.66
C THR A 349 -10.57 7.44 15.36
N LEU A 350 -10.46 8.77 15.29
CA LEU A 350 -10.64 9.54 14.07
C LEU A 350 -9.26 10.05 13.64
N THR A 351 -8.81 9.64 12.46
CA THR A 351 -7.57 10.13 11.84
C THR A 351 -7.91 10.90 10.58
N THR A 352 -7.38 12.10 10.43
CA THR A 352 -7.50 12.91 9.21
C THR A 352 -6.10 13.22 8.69
N THR A 353 -5.78 12.75 7.50
CA THR A 353 -4.53 13.06 6.81
C THR A 353 -4.84 13.92 5.60
N THR A 354 -4.19 15.07 5.49
CA THR A 354 -4.29 15.98 4.33
C THR A 354 -2.92 16.14 3.70
N ASP A 355 -2.81 15.82 2.41
CA ASP A 355 -1.65 16.15 1.57
C ASP A 355 -2.02 17.28 0.62
N THR A 356 -1.18 18.29 0.54
CA THR A 356 -1.26 19.37 -0.45
C THR A 356 0.06 19.43 -1.20
N ASP A 357 0.00 19.41 -2.52
CA ASP A 357 1.16 19.28 -3.39
C ASP A 357 1.08 20.28 -4.54
N TYR A 358 2.14 21.07 -4.71
CA TYR A 358 2.32 22.04 -5.77
C TYR A 358 3.60 21.71 -6.53
N ALA A 359 3.54 21.76 -7.86
CA ALA A 359 4.75 21.66 -8.65
C ALA A 359 4.73 22.59 -9.87
N PHE A 360 5.92 23.05 -10.23
CA PHE A 360 6.22 23.73 -11.47
C PHE A 360 7.28 22.96 -12.23
N VAL A 361 7.02 22.71 -13.51
CA VAL A 361 7.91 21.92 -14.35
C VAL A 361 8.11 22.60 -15.68
N THR A 362 9.34 22.64 -16.16
CA THR A 362 9.67 23.05 -17.52
C THR A 362 10.61 22.06 -18.17
N ASP A 363 10.40 21.82 -19.46
CA ASP A 363 11.29 21.04 -20.30
C ASP A 363 11.48 21.77 -21.63
N TRP A 364 12.69 21.88 -22.06
CA TRP A 364 13.05 22.44 -23.34
C TRP A 364 14.01 21.49 -24.05
N SER A 365 13.84 21.31 -25.34
CA SER A 365 14.79 20.59 -26.17
C SER A 365 14.94 21.28 -27.53
N GLN A 366 16.16 21.30 -28.03
CA GLN A 366 16.51 21.95 -29.26
C GLN A 366 17.53 21.12 -30.03
N GLN A 367 17.35 21.06 -31.34
CA GLN A 367 18.29 20.44 -32.24
C GLN A 367 19.38 21.43 -32.66
N PHE A 368 20.61 21.07 -32.47
CA PHE A 368 21.80 21.82 -32.84
C PHE A 368 22.61 21.06 -33.87
N ARG A 369 23.38 21.81 -34.73
CA ARG A 369 24.34 21.24 -35.61
C ARG A 369 25.74 21.40 -35.01
N PHE A 370 26.33 20.28 -34.57
CA PHE A 370 27.68 20.24 -34.00
C PHE A 370 28.58 19.41 -34.92
N ALA A 371 29.71 19.96 -35.34
CA ALA A 371 30.64 19.31 -36.26
C ALA A 371 29.95 18.71 -37.51
N GLY A 372 28.97 19.43 -38.07
CA GLY A 372 28.18 18.98 -39.22
C GLY A 372 27.08 17.97 -38.92
N ARG A 373 26.84 17.64 -37.68
CA ARG A 373 25.90 16.59 -37.20
C ARG A 373 24.80 17.19 -36.35
N LEU A 374 23.61 16.62 -36.45
CA LEU A 374 22.47 17.02 -35.61
C LEU A 374 22.58 16.32 -34.26
N VAL A 375 22.50 17.11 -33.22
CA VAL A 375 22.47 16.69 -31.79
C VAL A 375 21.31 17.41 -31.13
N TRP A 376 20.50 16.67 -30.40
CA TRP A 376 19.51 17.26 -29.53
C TRP A 376 20.12 17.59 -28.18
N VAL A 377 19.79 18.77 -27.65
CA VAL A 377 20.13 19.18 -26.30
C VAL A 377 18.83 19.47 -25.56
N GLY A 378 18.66 18.85 -24.44
CA GLY A 378 17.51 19.04 -23.54
C GLY A 378 17.93 19.70 -22.24
N SER A 379 17.04 20.43 -21.61
CA SER A 379 17.20 20.96 -20.27
C SER A 379 15.83 21.17 -19.62
N GLY A 380 15.79 21.18 -18.30
CA GLY A 380 14.56 21.46 -17.59
C GLY A 380 14.80 21.79 -16.13
N ILE A 381 13.76 22.37 -15.53
CA ILE A 381 13.73 22.73 -14.12
C ILE A 381 12.43 22.17 -13.55
N THR A 382 12.52 21.61 -12.36
CA THR A 382 11.37 21.18 -11.56
C THR A 382 11.49 21.76 -10.17
N TRP A 383 10.41 22.34 -9.68
CA TRP A 383 10.22 22.67 -8.30
C TRP A 383 8.92 22.01 -7.81
N ARG A 384 8.98 21.39 -6.66
CA ARG A 384 7.84 20.73 -6.01
C ARG A 384 7.86 21.06 -4.52
N ASN A 385 6.70 21.32 -3.97
CA ASN A 385 6.49 21.42 -2.53
C ASN A 385 5.28 20.59 -2.15
N LYS A 386 5.46 19.68 -1.21
CA LYS A 386 4.40 18.84 -0.65
C LYS A 386 4.36 19.02 0.86
N GLU A 387 3.16 19.27 1.36
CA GLU A 387 2.83 19.38 2.78
C GLU A 387 1.88 18.27 3.18
N ARG A 388 2.16 17.61 4.30
CA ARG A 388 1.28 16.63 4.94
C ARG A 388 0.96 17.06 6.35
N ASP A 389 -0.35 17.15 6.63
CA ASP A 389 -0.90 17.30 7.98
C ASP A 389 -1.58 15.99 8.38
N ASN A 390 -1.28 15.48 9.57
CA ASN A 390 -1.92 14.31 10.13
C ASN A 390 -2.46 14.62 11.52
N ASP A 391 -3.78 14.65 11.63
CA ASP A 391 -4.50 14.77 12.89
C ASP A 391 -5.00 13.41 13.35
N ASN A 392 -4.95 13.16 14.66
CA ASN A 392 -5.39 11.89 15.24
C ASN A 392 -6.08 12.15 16.58
N TYR A 393 -7.33 11.70 16.69
CA TYR A 393 -8.13 11.84 17.89
C TYR A 393 -8.60 10.46 18.34
N ARG A 394 -8.10 10.01 19.51
CA ARG A 394 -8.45 8.72 20.11
C ARG A 394 -9.07 8.91 21.47
N SER A 395 -10.18 8.22 21.70
CA SER A 395 -10.77 8.10 23.02
C SER A 395 -10.55 6.70 23.58
N VAL A 396 -10.20 6.58 24.86
CA VAL A 396 -9.97 5.28 25.51
C VAL A 396 -11.02 5.04 26.57
N TYR A 397 -11.82 4.00 26.38
CA TYR A 397 -12.79 3.50 27.35
C TYR A 397 -12.37 2.12 27.83
N THR A 398 -12.36 1.91 29.14
CA THR A 398 -12.10 0.62 29.80
C THR A 398 -13.32 0.14 30.57
N ALA A 399 -13.31 -1.13 30.97
CA ALA A 399 -14.38 -1.69 31.79
C ALA A 399 -14.37 -1.10 33.18
N THR A 400 -15.57 -0.93 33.79
CA THR A 400 -15.75 -0.72 35.25
C THR A 400 -15.96 -2.07 35.94
N GLU A 401 -16.20 -2.05 37.26
CA GLU A 401 -16.58 -3.25 38.01
C GLU A 401 -17.93 -3.81 37.54
N ASP A 402 -18.87 -2.93 37.09
CA ASP A 402 -20.16 -3.31 36.50
C ASP A 402 -20.02 -3.56 34.99
N ARG A 403 -19.10 -4.45 34.61
CA ARG A 403 -18.81 -4.79 33.19
C ARG A 403 -19.90 -5.67 32.59
N PHE A 404 -20.08 -5.60 31.28
CA PHE A 404 -21.05 -6.40 30.53
C PHE A 404 -20.34 -7.47 29.67
N SER A 405 -21.09 -8.51 29.30
CA SER A 405 -20.60 -9.58 28.43
C SER A 405 -20.96 -9.35 26.96
N LEU A 406 -20.25 -10.00 26.08
CA LEU A 406 -20.48 -9.95 24.62
C LEU A 406 -21.91 -10.32 24.23
N THR A 407 -22.57 -11.21 25.02
CA THR A 407 -23.96 -11.62 24.77
C THR A 407 -24.94 -10.46 24.67
N GLN A 408 -24.66 -9.34 25.35
CA GLN A 408 -25.56 -8.18 25.37
C GLN A 408 -25.49 -7.32 24.09
N VAL A 409 -24.46 -7.52 23.27
CA VAL A 409 -24.21 -6.80 22.02
C VAL A 409 -23.98 -7.74 20.83
N LEU A 410 -24.35 -9.01 20.98
CA LEU A 410 -24.18 -10.03 19.96
C LEU A 410 -25.17 -9.85 18.78
N GLY A 411 -26.36 -9.31 19.03
CA GLY A 411 -27.41 -9.18 18.02
C GLY A 411 -27.87 -10.55 17.48
N SER A 412 -27.99 -10.66 16.17
CA SER A 412 -28.37 -11.89 15.48
C SER A 412 -27.18 -12.61 14.81
N ASN A 413 -25.96 -12.17 15.08
CA ASN A 413 -24.77 -12.74 14.47
C ASN A 413 -24.60 -14.22 14.84
N GLN A 414 -24.06 -14.97 13.90
CA GLN A 414 -23.81 -16.41 14.03
C GLN A 414 -22.31 -16.70 13.90
N ALA A 415 -21.91 -17.90 14.30
CA ALA A 415 -20.57 -18.42 14.03
C ALA A 415 -20.31 -18.48 12.52
N VAL A 416 -19.06 -18.27 12.11
CA VAL A 416 -18.65 -18.17 10.71
C VAL A 416 -17.55 -19.17 10.40
N GLU A 417 -17.73 -19.94 9.35
CA GLU A 417 -16.70 -20.80 8.76
C GLU A 417 -15.76 -19.95 7.91
N ILE A 418 -14.45 -20.13 8.11
CA ILE A 418 -13.40 -19.36 7.43
C ILE A 418 -12.34 -20.28 6.84
N MET A 419 -11.51 -19.76 5.93
CA MET A 419 -10.40 -20.46 5.29
C MET A 419 -10.83 -21.71 4.54
N GLU A 420 -11.86 -21.59 3.70
CA GLU A 420 -12.43 -22.73 2.95
C GLU A 420 -12.95 -23.83 3.90
N ASP A 421 -13.71 -23.46 4.92
CA ASP A 421 -14.36 -24.32 5.92
C ASP A 421 -13.38 -25.14 6.79
N ARG A 422 -12.11 -24.70 6.90
CA ARG A 422 -11.10 -25.37 7.71
C ARG A 422 -11.19 -25.06 9.20
N THR A 423 -11.80 -23.94 9.54
CA THR A 423 -12.00 -23.53 10.94
C THR A 423 -13.24 -22.65 11.07
N THR A 424 -13.81 -22.63 12.28
CA THR A 424 -14.99 -21.84 12.60
C THR A 424 -14.65 -20.86 13.71
N ILE A 425 -14.97 -19.57 13.50
CA ILE A 425 -14.89 -18.56 14.54
C ILE A 425 -16.28 -18.32 15.14
N PRO A 426 -16.37 -18.07 16.46
CA PRO A 426 -17.63 -17.80 17.13
C PRO A 426 -18.32 -16.56 16.58
N ALA A 427 -19.62 -16.44 16.88
CA ALA A 427 -20.41 -15.27 16.59
C ALA A 427 -19.75 -14.01 17.17
N GLY A 428 -19.60 -12.98 16.34
CA GLY A 428 -19.03 -11.69 16.70
C GLY A 428 -20.08 -10.70 17.19
N MET A 429 -19.62 -9.57 17.72
CA MET A 429 -20.43 -8.42 18.10
C MET A 429 -21.22 -7.88 16.89
N ASP A 430 -22.48 -7.49 17.11
CA ASP A 430 -23.16 -6.61 16.17
C ASP A 430 -22.62 -5.18 16.37
N LEU A 431 -21.78 -4.76 15.44
CA LEU A 431 -21.07 -3.47 15.53
C LEU A 431 -22.01 -2.25 15.50
N LEU A 432 -23.27 -2.42 15.06
CA LEU A 432 -24.25 -1.35 15.10
C LEU A 432 -24.88 -1.17 16.50
N LEU A 433 -24.71 -2.14 17.40
CA LEU A 433 -25.22 -2.06 18.77
C LEU A 433 -24.22 -1.40 19.75
N GLY A 434 -22.93 -1.34 19.43
CA GLY A 434 -21.89 -0.93 20.36
C GLY A 434 -22.05 0.51 20.88
N GLU A 435 -22.06 1.50 20.00
CA GLU A 435 -22.22 2.90 20.39
C GLU A 435 -23.59 3.21 21.04
N PRO A 436 -24.73 2.69 20.55
CA PRO A 436 -26.00 2.79 21.25
C PRO A 436 -25.97 2.17 22.65
N TYR A 437 -25.26 1.04 22.82
CA TYR A 437 -25.12 0.40 24.13
C TYR A 437 -24.32 1.26 25.11
N LEU A 438 -23.18 1.82 24.65
CA LEU A 438 -22.38 2.77 25.42
C LEU A 438 -23.22 3.98 25.86
N ALA A 439 -23.98 4.57 24.98
CA ALA A 439 -24.83 5.71 25.23
C ALA A 439 -25.94 5.40 26.25
N ALA A 440 -26.50 4.18 26.23
CA ALA A 440 -27.53 3.73 27.16
C ALA A 440 -26.97 3.30 28.53
N ASN A 441 -25.74 2.85 28.61
CA ASN A 441 -25.12 2.26 29.79
C ASN A 441 -23.78 2.92 30.19
N PRO A 442 -23.69 4.26 30.31
CA PRO A 442 -22.42 4.97 30.49
C PRO A 442 -21.66 4.57 31.76
N LYS A 443 -22.35 4.04 32.78
CA LYS A 443 -21.74 3.59 34.04
C LYS A 443 -20.88 2.33 33.92
N GLN A 444 -21.02 1.59 32.85
CA GLN A 444 -20.22 0.38 32.55
C GLN A 444 -18.91 0.69 31.84
N PHE A 445 -18.68 1.96 31.52
CA PHE A 445 -17.51 2.43 30.80
C PHE A 445 -16.76 3.47 31.62
N ASN A 446 -15.47 3.29 31.79
CA ASN A 446 -14.57 4.26 32.38
C ASN A 446 -13.80 4.96 31.26
N PHE A 447 -14.07 6.24 31.03
CA PHE A 447 -13.28 7.05 30.08
C PHE A 447 -11.95 7.43 30.71
N ASN A 448 -10.85 7.18 30.01
CA ASN A 448 -9.50 7.52 30.43
C ASN A 448 -8.96 8.70 29.60
N PRO A 449 -9.10 9.95 30.07
CA PRO A 449 -8.70 11.13 29.33
C PRO A 449 -7.18 11.22 29.14
N ALA A 450 -6.39 10.83 30.16
CA ALA A 450 -4.93 10.87 30.11
C ALA A 450 -4.39 9.97 28.99
N GLN A 451 -4.84 8.71 28.98
CA GLN A 451 -4.43 7.78 27.94
C GLN A 451 -4.98 8.19 26.56
N SER A 452 -6.21 8.72 26.51
CA SER A 452 -6.80 9.24 25.27
C SER A 452 -5.93 10.34 24.65
N PHE A 453 -5.48 11.28 25.46
CA PHE A 453 -4.60 12.34 25.02
C PHE A 453 -3.27 11.80 24.51
N LEU A 454 -2.57 10.99 25.32
CA LEU A 454 -1.26 10.44 24.96
C LEU A 454 -1.30 9.60 23.65
N GLU A 455 -2.34 8.76 23.51
CA GLU A 455 -2.51 7.96 22.30
C GLU A 455 -2.95 8.80 21.08
N SER A 456 -3.56 9.98 21.30
CA SER A 456 -3.91 10.91 20.22
C SER A 456 -2.69 11.65 19.69
N ILE A 457 -1.91 12.29 20.58
CA ILE A 457 -0.79 13.16 20.15
C ILE A 457 0.33 12.41 19.46
N GLN A 458 0.48 11.11 19.75
CA GLN A 458 1.54 10.28 19.19
C GLN A 458 1.51 10.21 17.65
N ASP A 459 0.36 10.41 17.03
CA ASP A 459 0.16 10.34 15.59
C ASP A 459 -0.18 11.71 14.97
N ILE A 460 -0.09 12.81 15.78
CA ILE A 460 -0.26 14.18 15.24
C ILE A 460 1.10 14.70 14.78
N TYR A 461 1.18 15.04 13.49
CA TYR A 461 2.40 15.61 12.92
C TYR A 461 2.13 16.42 11.66
N THR A 462 3.09 17.29 11.33
CA THR A 462 3.20 17.93 10.02
C THR A 462 4.54 17.59 9.38
N SER A 463 4.55 17.45 8.06
CA SER A 463 5.77 17.24 7.29
C SER A 463 5.68 18.00 5.98
N GLU A 464 6.70 18.78 5.68
CA GLU A 464 6.86 19.51 4.42
C GLU A 464 8.12 19.03 3.72
N GLU A 465 8.02 18.73 2.42
CA GLU A 465 9.14 18.37 1.55
C GLU A 465 9.17 19.29 0.35
N SER A 466 10.30 20.00 0.16
CA SER A 466 10.56 20.81 -1.03
C SER A 466 11.68 20.19 -1.85
N VAL A 467 11.42 19.93 -3.13
CA VAL A 467 12.41 19.38 -4.07
C VAL A 467 12.61 20.34 -5.22
N SER A 468 13.83 20.79 -5.40
CA SER A 468 14.27 21.61 -6.53
C SER A 468 15.23 20.82 -7.40
N SER A 469 15.01 20.75 -8.69
CA SER A 469 15.91 20.07 -9.62
C SER A 469 16.13 20.82 -10.91
N ALA A 470 17.30 20.65 -11.51
CA ALA A 470 17.62 21.09 -12.86
C ALA A 470 18.39 20.01 -13.58
N TYR A 471 18.16 19.83 -14.86
CA TYR A 471 18.90 18.88 -15.67
C TYR A 471 19.31 19.45 -17.00
N ILE A 472 20.37 18.86 -17.56
CA ILE A 472 20.80 19.02 -18.95
C ILE A 472 21.08 17.64 -19.53
N ASP A 473 20.67 17.40 -20.77
CA ASP A 473 21.02 16.20 -21.52
C ASP A 473 21.33 16.49 -22.98
N ALA A 474 22.04 15.59 -23.61
CA ALA A 474 22.31 15.62 -25.04
C ALA A 474 22.18 14.23 -25.64
N TYR A 475 21.56 14.13 -26.81
CA TYR A 475 21.45 12.85 -27.50
C TYR A 475 21.56 12.95 -29.02
N GLN A 476 21.98 11.88 -29.62
CA GLN A 476 22.07 11.74 -31.06
C GLN A 476 21.63 10.35 -31.51
N GLN A 477 20.78 10.33 -32.55
CA GLN A 477 20.43 9.10 -33.28
C GLN A 477 21.20 9.05 -34.62
N ARG A 478 21.81 7.91 -34.91
CA ARG A 478 22.42 7.58 -36.21
C ARG A 478 21.85 6.26 -36.71
N ALA A 479 22.23 5.87 -37.94
CA ALA A 479 21.77 4.61 -38.53
C ALA A 479 21.99 3.40 -37.64
N SER A 480 23.18 3.30 -36.99
CA SER A 480 23.54 2.16 -36.13
C SER A 480 23.78 2.52 -34.68
N TRP A 481 23.84 3.80 -34.33
CA TRP A 481 24.15 4.25 -32.99
C TRP A 481 23.08 5.22 -32.46
N PHE A 482 22.73 5.04 -31.21
CA PHE A 482 22.08 6.05 -30.39
C PHE A 482 22.90 6.23 -29.12
N TRP A 483 23.12 7.48 -28.74
CA TRP A 483 23.66 7.80 -27.41
C TRP A 483 22.88 8.96 -26.79
N ARG A 484 22.78 8.93 -25.48
CA ARG A 484 22.26 10.01 -24.63
C ARG A 484 23.12 10.13 -23.39
N LEU A 485 23.51 11.34 -23.06
CA LEU A 485 24.21 11.73 -21.84
C LEU A 485 23.36 12.74 -21.11
N GLY A 486 23.23 12.60 -19.82
CA GLY A 486 22.48 13.51 -18.97
C GLY A 486 23.13 13.72 -17.62
N LEU A 487 22.85 14.87 -17.07
CA LEU A 487 23.27 15.24 -15.72
C LEU A 487 22.11 15.99 -15.07
N ARG A 488 21.72 15.56 -13.89
CA ARG A 488 20.64 16.18 -13.10
C ARG A 488 21.17 16.51 -11.71
N TYR A 489 20.86 17.72 -11.26
CA TYR A 489 21.05 18.16 -9.89
C TYR A 489 19.71 18.19 -9.17
N GLU A 490 19.66 17.63 -7.95
CA GLU A 490 18.50 17.73 -7.06
C GLU A 490 18.91 18.23 -5.70
N LYS A 491 18.09 19.11 -5.11
CA LYS A 491 18.13 19.50 -3.73
C LYS A 491 16.80 19.18 -3.07
N THR A 492 16.84 18.49 -1.94
CA THR A 492 15.67 18.18 -1.09
C THR A 492 15.83 18.91 0.24
N GLU A 493 14.76 19.54 0.70
CA GLU A 493 14.64 20.17 2.02
C GLU A 493 13.38 19.62 2.68
N THR A 494 13.50 19.15 3.92
CA THR A 494 12.40 18.66 4.72
C THR A 494 12.26 19.50 5.99
N SER A 495 11.03 19.75 6.40
CA SER A 495 10.69 20.37 7.68
C SER A 495 9.57 19.56 8.31
N THR A 496 9.73 19.18 9.56
CA THR A 496 8.76 18.31 10.24
C THR A 496 8.46 18.82 11.64
N ARG A 497 7.27 18.52 12.14
CA ARG A 497 6.87 18.80 13.51
C ARG A 497 6.13 17.59 14.05
N GLY A 498 6.54 17.05 15.18
CA GLY A 498 5.94 15.88 15.81
C GLY A 498 5.95 15.96 17.34
N ALA A 499 5.23 15.06 17.99
CA ALA A 499 5.13 15.05 19.44
C ALA A 499 6.21 14.19 20.08
N VAL A 500 6.87 14.74 21.10
CA VAL A 500 7.72 14.01 22.04
C VAL A 500 6.94 13.88 23.34
N SER A 501 6.70 12.67 23.81
CA SER A 501 5.96 12.41 25.05
C SER A 501 6.61 11.29 25.85
N GLY A 502 6.70 11.47 27.13
CA GLY A 502 7.07 10.47 28.11
C GLY A 502 6.08 10.51 29.26
N PRO A 503 5.23 9.49 29.47
CA PRO A 503 4.44 9.43 30.67
C PRO A 503 5.37 9.14 31.85
N THR A 504 5.58 10.09 32.71
CA THR A 504 6.01 9.78 34.07
C THR A 504 4.78 9.21 34.80
N GLU A 505 4.92 8.11 35.54
CA GLU A 505 3.83 7.59 36.38
C GLU A 505 3.21 8.68 37.28
N ALA A 506 4.03 9.65 37.72
CA ALA A 506 3.58 10.82 38.49
C ALA A 506 2.67 11.76 37.69
N GLY A 507 2.89 11.96 36.38
CA GLY A 507 2.04 12.79 35.50
C GLY A 507 0.65 12.21 35.29
N ILE A 508 0.55 10.90 35.14
CA ILE A 508 -0.74 10.19 34.99
C ILE A 508 -1.53 10.18 36.30
N ALA A 509 -0.86 9.95 37.44
CA ALA A 509 -1.51 9.89 38.75
C ALA A 509 -2.09 11.25 39.19
N ASN A 510 -1.47 12.38 38.86
CA ASN A 510 -1.91 13.71 39.22
C ASN A 510 -3.11 14.24 38.39
N LEU A 511 -3.44 13.59 37.27
CA LEU A 511 -4.49 14.03 36.35
C LEU A 511 -5.85 13.33 36.58
N GLY A 512 -5.86 12.17 37.26
CA GLY A 512 -7.04 11.36 37.46
C GLY A 512 -8.18 12.09 38.16
N ASP A 513 -7.88 13.01 39.06
CA ASP A 513 -8.88 13.77 39.86
C ASP A 513 -9.26 15.13 39.25
N GLN A 514 -8.45 15.65 38.32
CA GLN A 514 -8.67 16.99 37.74
C GLN A 514 -9.40 16.97 36.38
N ILE A 515 -9.47 15.83 35.70
CA ILE A 515 -10.09 15.69 34.39
C ILE A 515 -11.36 14.85 34.50
N THR A 516 -12.42 15.43 35.04
CA THR A 516 -13.72 14.73 35.27
C THR A 516 -14.64 14.72 34.06
N SER A 517 -14.37 15.48 33.04
CA SER A 517 -15.14 15.48 31.78
C SER A 517 -14.39 16.26 30.74
N VAL A 518 -13.44 15.64 30.06
CA VAL A 518 -12.84 16.29 28.92
C VAL A 518 -13.43 15.65 27.69
N ASP A 519 -14.22 16.44 27.07
CA ASP A 519 -14.10 16.62 25.66
C ASP A 519 -12.59 16.93 25.42
N VAL A 520 -11.80 16.00 24.82
CA VAL A 520 -10.41 16.28 24.40
C VAL A 520 -10.37 17.53 23.52
N ALA A 521 -11.49 17.95 22.99
CA ALA A 521 -11.78 19.19 22.31
C ALA A 521 -11.92 20.45 23.21
N GLY A 522 -11.96 20.31 24.51
CA GLY A 522 -12.14 21.47 25.42
C GLY A 522 -10.87 22.15 25.91
N LEU A 523 -9.72 21.47 25.84
CA LEU A 523 -8.40 22.06 26.10
C LEU A 523 -7.63 22.18 24.79
N THR A 524 -6.88 23.26 24.61
CA THR A 524 -5.95 23.33 23.47
C THR A 524 -4.89 22.25 23.62
N ILE A 525 -4.33 21.80 22.51
CA ILE A 525 -3.26 20.80 22.51
C ILE A 525 -2.09 21.29 23.38
N GLU A 526 -1.74 22.57 23.31
CA GLU A 526 -0.68 23.20 24.09
C GLU A 526 -0.97 23.21 25.61
N GLU A 527 -2.20 23.42 26.04
CA GLU A 527 -2.60 23.35 27.45
C GLU A 527 -2.43 21.93 28.00
N ASN A 528 -2.79 20.91 27.22
CA ASN A 528 -2.59 19.51 27.61
C ASN A 528 -1.09 19.13 27.67
N PHE A 529 -0.25 19.63 26.77
CA PHE A 529 1.18 19.32 26.77
C PHE A 529 1.90 19.70 28.08
N SER A 530 1.49 20.82 28.71
CA SER A 530 2.09 21.23 29.99
C SER A 530 1.81 20.26 31.14
N HIS A 531 0.73 19.46 31.04
CA HIS A 531 0.33 18.50 32.07
C HIS A 531 0.97 17.12 31.89
N PHE A 532 1.37 16.77 30.65
CA PHE A 532 1.79 15.40 30.31
C PHE A 532 3.30 15.28 30.00
N ASP A 533 4.09 16.27 30.34
CA ASP A 533 5.52 16.34 29.98
C ASP A 533 5.72 15.97 28.47
N ALA A 534 4.90 16.58 27.63
CA ALA A 534 4.90 16.41 26.20
C ALA A 534 5.15 17.76 25.51
N ALA A 535 5.74 17.71 24.33
CA ALA A 535 5.97 18.90 23.52
C ALA A 535 5.93 18.55 22.02
N PHE A 536 5.47 19.48 21.19
CA PHE A 536 5.76 19.43 19.77
C PHE A 536 7.17 19.95 19.53
N VAL A 537 7.94 19.20 18.73
CA VAL A 537 9.32 19.53 18.38
C VAL A 537 9.47 19.59 16.87
N GLU A 538 10.31 20.50 16.41
CA GLU A 538 10.63 20.64 15.00
C GLU A 538 11.85 19.78 14.65
N GLY A 539 11.88 19.28 13.42
CA GLY A 539 12.99 18.56 12.81
C GLY A 539 13.07 18.93 11.33
N GLY A 540 14.08 18.44 10.67
CA GLY A 540 14.23 18.62 9.22
C GLY A 540 15.67 18.39 8.78
N ASN A 541 15.83 18.15 7.48
CA ASN A 541 17.11 17.89 6.84
C ASN A 541 17.21 18.60 5.49
N SER A 542 18.41 18.76 4.98
CA SER A 542 18.67 19.28 3.63
C SER A 542 19.85 18.57 3.02
N TYR A 543 19.61 17.93 1.87
CA TYR A 543 20.63 17.22 1.13
C TYR A 543 20.53 17.49 -0.37
N GLN A 544 21.62 17.18 -1.11
CA GLN A 544 21.70 17.45 -2.53
C GLN A 544 22.48 16.37 -3.25
N HIS A 545 22.07 16.04 -4.48
CA HIS A 545 22.69 15.00 -5.28
C HIS A 545 22.92 15.47 -6.71
N LEU A 546 23.95 14.92 -7.33
CA LEU A 546 24.25 15.08 -8.75
C LEU A 546 24.14 13.70 -9.41
N LEU A 547 23.18 13.54 -10.30
CA LEU A 547 22.72 12.26 -10.84
C LEU A 547 23.08 12.16 -12.34
N PRO A 548 24.22 11.54 -12.69
CA PRO A 548 24.59 11.31 -14.09
C PRO A 548 23.81 10.17 -14.70
N SER A 549 23.73 10.18 -16.04
CA SER A 549 23.08 9.12 -16.81
C SER A 549 23.68 8.97 -18.20
N LEU A 550 23.70 7.72 -18.69
CA LEU A 550 24.20 7.35 -20.00
C LEU A 550 23.31 6.26 -20.60
N GLU A 551 22.87 6.47 -21.84
CA GLU A 551 22.19 5.44 -22.62
C GLU A 551 22.95 5.25 -23.94
N LEU A 552 23.25 4.00 -24.26
CA LEU A 552 23.87 3.61 -25.53
C LEU A 552 23.03 2.52 -26.17
N ARG A 553 22.80 2.65 -27.51
CA ARG A 553 22.18 1.59 -28.30
C ARG A 553 23.03 1.41 -29.57
N TYR A 554 23.32 0.18 -29.91
CA TYR A 554 24.05 -0.14 -31.12
C TYR A 554 23.34 -1.22 -31.93
N GLN A 555 23.03 -0.91 -33.19
CA GLN A 555 22.41 -1.84 -34.12
C GLN A 555 23.51 -2.71 -34.71
N LEU A 556 23.66 -3.96 -34.25
CA LEU A 556 24.64 -4.94 -34.75
C LEU A 556 24.27 -5.44 -36.13
N SER A 557 22.98 -5.70 -36.37
CA SER A 557 22.42 -6.14 -37.67
C SER A 557 20.99 -5.61 -37.79
N ALA A 558 20.33 -5.88 -38.92
CA ALA A 558 18.91 -5.49 -39.09
C ALA A 558 18.00 -6.07 -38.01
N SER A 559 18.35 -7.19 -37.40
CA SER A 559 17.57 -7.91 -36.38
C SER A 559 18.11 -7.80 -34.96
N THR A 560 19.33 -7.32 -34.74
CA THR A 560 20.03 -7.42 -33.45
C THR A 560 20.50 -6.06 -32.97
N ARG A 561 20.13 -5.70 -31.72
CA ARG A 561 20.49 -4.45 -31.07
C ARG A 561 21.10 -4.70 -29.70
N LEU A 562 22.20 -4.04 -29.39
CA LEU A 562 22.77 -3.92 -28.04
C LEU A 562 22.21 -2.68 -27.37
N LYS A 563 21.96 -2.81 -26.08
CA LYS A 563 21.55 -1.71 -25.19
C LYS A 563 22.45 -1.69 -23.96
N PHE A 564 22.83 -0.50 -23.57
CA PHE A 564 23.55 -0.27 -22.33
C PHE A 564 22.98 0.99 -21.68
N ASN A 565 22.70 0.92 -20.38
CA ASN A 565 22.21 2.04 -19.59
C ASN A 565 23.00 2.13 -18.28
N TYR A 566 23.30 3.34 -17.90
CA TYR A 566 23.80 3.73 -16.60
C TYR A 566 22.99 4.94 -16.13
N PHE A 567 22.48 4.93 -14.91
CA PHE A 567 21.82 6.08 -14.31
C PHE A 567 21.77 5.96 -12.81
N GLU A 568 21.80 7.12 -12.14
CA GLU A 568 21.62 7.24 -10.71
C GLU A 568 20.22 7.78 -10.38
N GLN A 569 19.62 7.25 -9.34
CA GLN A 569 18.31 7.67 -8.83
C GLN A 569 18.28 7.70 -7.31
N LEU A 570 17.34 8.45 -6.75
CA LEU A 570 17.13 8.59 -5.32
C LEU A 570 15.81 7.93 -4.90
N MET A 571 15.83 7.32 -3.71
CA MET A 571 14.64 6.92 -2.97
C MET A 571 14.64 7.69 -1.65
N ARG A 572 13.61 8.52 -1.42
CA ARG A 572 13.50 9.36 -0.23
C ARG A 572 12.87 8.60 0.92
N PRO A 573 13.20 8.96 2.20
CA PRO A 573 12.54 8.38 3.36
C PRO A 573 11.05 8.74 3.37
N GLN A 574 10.23 7.94 4.05
CA GLN A 574 8.82 8.27 4.21
C GLN A 574 8.64 9.50 5.10
N TYR A 575 7.53 10.24 4.90
CA TYR A 575 7.27 11.46 5.65
C TYR A 575 7.28 11.25 7.17
N PHE A 576 6.65 10.17 7.64
CA PHE A 576 6.59 9.91 9.08
C PHE A 576 7.93 9.50 9.67
N ASP A 577 8.79 8.83 8.93
CA ASP A 577 10.11 8.39 9.41
C ASP A 577 11.03 9.58 9.68
N THR A 578 10.84 10.69 8.95
CA THR A 578 11.58 11.95 9.14
C THR A 578 10.96 12.86 10.19
N VAL A 579 9.76 12.57 10.69
CA VAL A 579 9.13 13.35 11.75
C VAL A 579 9.91 13.20 13.03
N ARG A 580 10.27 14.31 13.67
CA ARG A 580 10.89 14.26 15.00
C ARG A 580 9.83 13.94 16.04
N TYR A 581 9.71 12.67 16.43
CA TYR A 581 8.85 12.21 17.52
C TYR A 581 9.61 11.25 18.42
N ARG A 582 9.14 11.08 19.65
CA ARG A 582 9.66 10.08 20.59
C ARG A 582 8.52 9.60 21.50
N ARG A 583 8.33 8.29 21.53
CA ARG A 583 7.28 7.60 22.30
C ARG A 583 7.95 6.65 23.28
N ILE A 584 7.80 6.91 24.56
CA ILE A 584 8.31 6.06 25.63
C ILE A 584 7.17 5.20 26.16
N ASN A 585 7.37 3.88 26.19
CA ASN A 585 6.43 2.92 26.77
C ASN A 585 7.10 2.21 27.96
N PRO A 586 6.94 2.70 29.20
CA PRO A 586 7.58 2.12 30.38
C PRO A 586 7.16 0.69 30.68
N PRO A 587 5.86 0.28 30.53
CA PRO A 587 5.44 -1.10 30.76
C PRO A 587 6.14 -2.13 29.91
N THR A 588 6.45 -1.80 28.65
CA THR A 588 7.15 -2.70 27.72
C THR A 588 8.65 -2.40 27.63
N ARG A 589 9.11 -1.33 28.29
CA ARG A 589 10.48 -0.81 28.19
C ARG A 589 10.93 -0.58 26.77
N THR A 590 10.06 0.02 25.96
CA THR A 590 10.33 0.31 24.56
C THR A 590 10.25 1.79 24.28
N ILE A 591 11.10 2.29 23.39
CA ILE A 591 11.08 3.63 22.82
C ILE A 591 10.95 3.47 21.31
N THR A 592 10.07 4.26 20.71
CA THR A 592 10.02 4.39 19.25
C THR A 592 10.19 5.86 18.90
N GLU A 593 11.10 6.16 17.99
CA GLU A 593 11.40 7.53 17.60
C GLU A 593 11.58 7.70 16.09
N GLY A 594 11.33 8.91 15.60
CA GLY A 594 11.59 9.26 14.22
C GLY A 594 13.02 9.78 14.03
N SER A 595 13.49 9.74 12.79
CA SER A 595 14.87 10.08 12.40
C SER A 595 14.88 11.25 11.42
N PRO A 596 14.85 12.49 11.89
CA PRO A 596 14.80 13.67 11.01
C PRO A 596 16.05 13.83 10.12
N ASP A 597 17.16 13.22 10.49
CA ASP A 597 18.45 13.33 9.78
C ASP A 597 18.61 12.31 8.63
N LEU A 598 17.56 11.53 8.31
CA LEU A 598 17.59 10.58 7.20
C LEU A 598 17.89 11.27 5.87
N GLU A 599 18.81 10.70 5.11
CA GLU A 599 19.11 11.08 3.74
C GLU A 599 18.47 10.11 2.74
N ALA A 600 18.33 10.50 1.48
CA ALA A 600 17.79 9.62 0.47
C ALA A 600 18.76 8.46 0.17
N THR A 601 18.22 7.25 0.02
CA THR A 601 18.95 6.12 -0.57
C THR A 601 19.38 6.46 -1.99
N THR A 602 20.62 6.24 -2.31
CA THR A 602 21.18 6.40 -3.67
C THR A 602 21.27 5.04 -4.35
N ILE A 603 20.78 4.95 -5.58
CA ILE A 603 20.77 3.72 -6.37
C ILE A 603 21.45 3.97 -7.70
N VAL A 604 22.59 3.31 -7.91
CA VAL A 604 23.36 3.33 -9.16
C VAL A 604 22.98 2.13 -10.01
N ASN A 605 22.36 2.38 -11.15
CA ASN A 605 21.82 1.34 -12.01
C ASN A 605 22.71 1.10 -13.24
N TRP A 606 23.13 -0.14 -13.43
CA TRP A 606 23.85 -0.62 -14.61
C TRP A 606 23.00 -1.67 -15.32
N PHE A 607 22.90 -1.54 -16.62
CA PHE A 607 22.14 -2.47 -17.42
C PHE A 607 22.83 -2.71 -18.77
N ALA A 608 22.98 -3.97 -19.20
CA ALA A 608 23.45 -4.34 -20.51
C ALA A 608 22.59 -5.46 -21.09
N GLY A 609 22.13 -5.32 -22.33
CA GLY A 609 21.24 -6.31 -22.93
C GLY A 609 21.33 -6.39 -24.44
N LEU A 610 20.88 -7.54 -24.95
CA LEU A 610 20.75 -7.88 -26.35
C LEU A 610 19.25 -8.00 -26.70
N GLU A 611 18.82 -7.28 -27.70
CA GLU A 611 17.51 -7.42 -28.32
C GLU A 611 17.65 -8.04 -29.71
N TYR A 612 16.91 -9.11 -29.98
CA TYR A 612 16.84 -9.77 -31.27
C TYR A 612 15.40 -9.82 -31.75
N THR A 613 15.13 -9.35 -32.96
CA THR A 613 13.81 -9.34 -33.57
C THR A 613 13.83 -10.04 -34.90
N HIS A 614 13.03 -11.08 -35.07
CA HIS A 614 12.92 -11.85 -36.30
C HIS A 614 11.46 -12.27 -36.54
N THR A 615 11.04 -12.26 -37.80
CA THR A 615 9.63 -12.53 -38.17
C THR A 615 9.12 -13.91 -37.72
N GLN A 616 9.98 -14.93 -37.73
CA GLN A 616 9.59 -16.31 -37.37
C GLN A 616 9.80 -16.63 -35.88
N VAL A 617 10.68 -15.91 -35.17
CA VAL A 617 11.04 -16.18 -33.77
C VAL A 617 10.42 -15.17 -32.83
N GLY A 618 10.01 -14.02 -33.38
CA GLY A 618 9.49 -12.90 -32.59
C GLY A 618 10.60 -12.02 -32.04
N LYS A 619 10.32 -11.42 -30.91
CA LYS A 619 11.22 -10.54 -30.15
C LYS A 619 11.79 -11.31 -28.96
N LEU A 620 13.12 -11.45 -28.95
CA LEU A 620 13.89 -11.97 -27.83
C LEU A 620 14.69 -10.83 -27.22
N TYR A 621 14.75 -10.82 -25.92
CA TYR A 621 15.55 -9.91 -25.13
C TYR A 621 16.23 -10.70 -24.02
N ALA A 622 17.51 -10.44 -23.80
CA ALA A 622 18.27 -10.94 -22.67
C ALA A 622 19.21 -9.83 -22.18
N GLY A 623 19.24 -9.59 -20.91
CA GLY A 623 20.08 -8.57 -20.30
C GLY A 623 20.51 -8.96 -18.89
N VAL A 624 21.62 -8.36 -18.48
CA VAL A 624 22.15 -8.41 -17.13
C VAL A 624 22.00 -7.03 -16.50
N TYR A 625 21.77 -6.99 -15.20
CA TYR A 625 21.68 -5.76 -14.46
C TYR A 625 22.44 -5.86 -13.13
N TYR A 626 22.91 -4.71 -12.67
CA TYR A 626 23.52 -4.51 -11.37
C TYR A 626 23.07 -3.17 -10.81
N ASN A 627 22.51 -3.19 -9.62
CA ASN A 627 22.09 -2.03 -8.88
C ASN A 627 22.93 -1.96 -7.61
N ASP A 628 23.70 -0.92 -7.47
CA ASP A 628 24.46 -0.57 -6.27
C ASP A 628 23.64 0.37 -5.43
N ILE A 629 23.42 0.05 -4.16
CA ILE A 629 22.49 0.73 -3.27
C ILE A 629 23.27 1.21 -2.06
N ALA A 630 23.26 2.51 -1.83
CA ALA A 630 23.87 3.12 -0.65
C ALA A 630 22.80 3.81 0.20
N ASP A 631 23.03 3.87 1.51
CA ASP A 631 22.17 4.56 2.48
C ASP A 631 20.71 4.04 2.47
N PHE A 632 20.50 2.72 2.31
CA PHE A 632 19.16 2.14 2.36
C PHE A 632 18.54 2.27 3.76
N PHE A 633 17.21 2.31 3.83
CA PHE A 633 16.49 2.43 5.10
C PHE A 633 16.27 1.07 5.74
N TYR A 634 16.49 0.98 7.05
CA TYR A 634 16.17 -0.19 7.85
C TYR A 634 15.77 0.20 9.28
N ASP A 635 14.99 -0.65 9.96
CA ASP A 635 14.66 -0.49 11.37
C ASP A 635 15.86 -0.90 12.24
N SER A 636 16.48 0.10 12.84
CA SER A 636 17.56 -0.08 13.82
C SER A 636 16.98 -0.35 15.21
N ARG A 637 17.59 -1.30 15.93
CA ARG A 637 17.26 -1.59 17.33
C ARG A 637 18.49 -1.41 18.19
N VAL A 638 18.41 -0.44 19.06
CA VAL A 638 19.50 -0.14 20.02
C VAL A 638 18.93 -0.10 21.43
N THR A 639 19.80 -0.17 22.44
CA THR A 639 19.38 -0.01 23.83
C THR A 639 19.80 1.35 24.35
N GLU A 640 18.94 1.99 25.14
CA GLU A 640 19.20 3.25 25.81
C GLU A 640 18.84 3.13 27.30
N GLU A 641 19.68 3.65 28.18
CA GLU A 641 19.36 3.73 29.60
C GLU A 641 18.77 5.12 29.93
N LEU A 642 17.51 5.13 30.41
CA LEU A 642 16.80 6.33 30.84
C LEU A 642 16.39 6.14 32.29
N ASP A 643 16.85 7.03 33.19
CA ASP A 643 16.57 7.02 34.63
C ASP A 643 16.90 5.66 35.30
N GLY A 644 17.98 5.00 34.88
CA GLY A 644 18.40 3.71 35.40
C GLY A 644 17.60 2.50 34.87
N ILE A 645 16.72 2.69 33.91
CA ILE A 645 15.96 1.68 33.22
C ILE A 645 16.48 1.56 31.78
N VAL A 646 16.78 0.33 31.38
CA VAL A 646 17.17 0.03 29.98
C VAL A 646 15.94 -0.13 29.13
N TYR A 647 15.88 0.59 28.02
CA TYR A 647 14.84 0.56 27.01
C TYR A 647 15.37 0.03 25.68
N ASP A 648 14.55 -0.72 24.97
CA ASP A 648 14.77 -1.06 23.57
C ASP A 648 14.26 0.08 22.69
N VAL A 649 15.17 0.73 21.94
CA VAL A 649 14.85 1.85 21.05
C VAL A 649 14.77 1.35 19.62
N THR A 650 13.65 1.63 18.96
CA THR A 650 13.46 1.36 17.54
C THR A 650 13.32 2.68 16.77
N ARG A 651 14.12 2.83 15.71
CA ARG A 651 14.07 3.95 14.78
C ARG A 651 14.54 3.53 13.40
N VAL A 652 14.12 4.26 12.37
CA VAL A 652 14.64 4.06 11.01
C VAL A 652 16.01 4.73 10.90
N GLU A 653 16.99 4.04 10.33
CA GLU A 653 18.32 4.55 10.06
C GLU A 653 18.72 4.30 8.60
N ASN A 654 19.71 5.06 8.11
CA ASN A 654 20.38 4.73 6.86
C ASN A 654 21.35 3.57 7.09
N GLY A 655 21.19 2.48 6.34
CA GLY A 655 22.16 1.39 6.27
C GLY A 655 23.39 1.77 5.46
N LYS A 656 24.31 0.84 5.29
CA LYS A 656 25.55 1.10 4.53
C LYS A 656 25.33 0.87 3.04
N ASP A 657 25.60 -0.35 2.61
CA ASP A 657 25.63 -0.72 1.21
C ASP A 657 24.81 -1.98 0.98
N GLY A 658 24.31 -2.13 -0.21
CA GLY A 658 23.64 -3.33 -0.69
C GLY A 658 23.69 -3.42 -2.20
N PHE A 659 23.32 -4.55 -2.75
CA PHE A 659 23.22 -4.68 -4.21
C PHE A 659 22.05 -5.57 -4.62
N ILE A 660 21.60 -5.35 -5.86
CA ILE A 660 20.70 -6.25 -6.58
C ILE A 660 21.32 -6.50 -7.94
N ARG A 661 21.63 -7.76 -8.28
CA ARG A 661 22.15 -8.14 -9.58
C ARG A 661 21.37 -9.30 -10.17
N GLY A 662 21.38 -9.42 -11.49
CA GLY A 662 20.64 -10.52 -12.06
C GLY A 662 20.59 -10.55 -13.57
N VAL A 663 19.71 -11.42 -14.06
CA VAL A 663 19.46 -11.66 -15.48
C VAL A 663 17.97 -11.49 -15.75
N GLN A 664 17.65 -10.76 -16.80
CA GLN A 664 16.29 -10.62 -17.29
C GLN A 664 16.18 -11.12 -18.71
N THR A 665 15.19 -11.95 -18.99
CA THR A 665 14.87 -12.44 -20.33
C THR A 665 13.41 -12.15 -20.65
N TYR A 666 13.14 -11.86 -21.90
CA TYR A 666 11.80 -11.66 -22.42
C TYR A 666 11.70 -12.27 -23.83
N TRP A 667 10.62 -12.99 -24.05
CA TRP A 667 10.26 -13.49 -25.38
C TRP A 667 8.82 -13.10 -25.71
N SER A 668 8.59 -12.59 -26.92
CA SER A 668 7.25 -12.40 -27.44
C SER A 668 7.17 -12.81 -28.92
N GLN A 669 6.11 -13.55 -29.25
CA GLN A 669 5.86 -14.03 -30.60
C GLN A 669 4.38 -13.90 -30.93
N GLN A 670 4.12 -13.35 -32.12
CA GLN A 670 2.79 -13.33 -32.70
C GLN A 670 2.71 -14.36 -33.83
N PHE A 671 1.73 -15.24 -33.75
CA PHE A 671 1.39 -16.23 -34.77
C PHE A 671 0.13 -15.77 -35.49
N THR A 672 0.28 -15.36 -36.77
CA THR A 672 -0.82 -14.79 -37.57
C THR A 672 -1.40 -15.80 -38.56
N ASP A 673 -0.68 -16.89 -38.86
CA ASP A 673 -0.98 -17.86 -39.91
C ASP A 673 -1.78 -19.09 -39.45
N THR A 674 -2.46 -19.01 -38.31
CA THR A 674 -3.24 -20.12 -37.77
C THR A 674 -4.59 -20.36 -38.50
N GLY A 675 -4.97 -19.47 -39.40
CA GLY A 675 -6.22 -19.52 -40.18
C GLY A 675 -7.48 -19.22 -39.38
N LEU A 676 -7.42 -19.24 -38.03
CA LEU A 676 -8.58 -19.08 -37.13
C LEU A 676 -8.47 -17.86 -36.23
N ALA A 677 -7.28 -17.56 -35.71
CA ALA A 677 -7.06 -16.50 -34.72
C ALA A 677 -5.58 -16.05 -34.71
N LEU A 678 -5.32 -14.79 -34.31
CA LEU A 678 -3.99 -14.33 -33.92
C LEU A 678 -3.69 -14.85 -32.53
N ILE A 679 -2.51 -15.44 -32.33
CA ILE A 679 -2.01 -15.85 -31.02
C ILE A 679 -0.78 -14.98 -30.71
N ASP A 680 -0.79 -14.26 -29.58
CA ASP A 680 0.35 -13.49 -29.06
C ASP A 680 0.77 -14.10 -27.73
N ILE A 681 1.99 -14.59 -27.64
CA ILE A 681 2.58 -15.19 -26.44
C ILE A 681 3.71 -14.28 -25.96
N LYS A 682 3.71 -13.97 -24.68
CA LYS A 682 4.77 -13.21 -24.01
C LYS A 682 5.20 -13.97 -22.76
N VAL A 683 6.50 -14.17 -22.64
CA VAL A 683 7.12 -14.81 -21.47
C VAL A 683 8.22 -13.88 -20.98
N SER A 684 8.24 -13.59 -19.70
CA SER A 684 9.37 -12.92 -19.06
C SER A 684 9.85 -13.74 -17.86
N TYR A 685 11.16 -13.79 -17.70
CA TYR A 685 11.79 -14.41 -16.56
C TYR A 685 12.88 -13.49 -16.03
N THR A 686 12.94 -13.34 -14.72
CA THR A 686 13.95 -12.57 -14.01
C THR A 686 14.56 -13.43 -12.91
N TYR A 687 15.87 -13.47 -12.87
CA TYR A 687 16.69 -13.96 -11.77
C TYR A 687 17.33 -12.77 -11.06
N SER A 688 17.26 -12.72 -9.74
CA SER A 688 17.81 -11.66 -8.90
C SER A 688 18.62 -12.29 -7.76
N ASP A 689 19.85 -11.86 -7.59
CA ASP A 689 20.70 -12.13 -6.44
C ASP A 689 20.90 -10.80 -5.71
N THR A 690 20.68 -10.79 -4.37
CA THR A 690 20.57 -9.55 -3.59
C THR A 690 21.28 -9.68 -2.26
N GLU A 691 21.88 -8.58 -1.80
CA GLU A 691 22.53 -8.48 -0.50
C GLU A 691 22.34 -7.07 0.09
N ALA A 692 22.11 -6.99 1.38
CA ALA A 692 22.10 -5.76 2.16
C ALA A 692 22.95 -5.97 3.43
N ASN A 693 23.85 -5.03 3.69
CA ASN A 693 24.75 -5.08 4.83
C ASN A 693 24.12 -4.31 6.02
N LEU A 694 23.63 -5.04 7.00
CA LEU A 694 23.22 -4.49 8.28
C LEU A 694 24.45 -4.30 9.21
N ALA A 695 24.23 -3.68 10.35
CA ALA A 695 25.34 -3.44 11.30
C ALA A 695 25.96 -4.73 11.84
N ASP A 696 25.18 -5.81 11.93
CA ASP A 696 25.49 -7.07 12.59
C ASP A 696 25.53 -8.30 11.67
N ARG A 697 24.87 -8.23 10.50
CA ARG A 697 24.80 -9.35 9.55
C ARG A 697 24.47 -8.93 8.13
N ASP A 698 24.75 -9.80 7.18
CA ASP A 698 24.32 -9.67 5.80
C ASP A 698 22.99 -10.42 5.58
N ILE A 699 22.09 -9.83 4.82
CA ILE A 699 20.78 -10.37 4.51
C ILE A 699 20.49 -10.26 3.02
N ALA A 700 19.54 -11.06 2.52
CA ALA A 700 18.92 -10.76 1.23
C ALA A 700 18.08 -9.48 1.31
N MET A 701 17.98 -8.71 0.23
CA MET A 701 17.08 -7.55 0.19
C MET A 701 15.61 -8.00 0.41
N PRO A 702 14.91 -7.45 1.40
CA PRO A 702 13.51 -7.79 1.64
C PRO A 702 12.60 -7.59 0.41
N GLU A 703 11.58 -8.42 0.28
CA GLU A 703 10.59 -8.43 -0.80
C GLU A 703 11.16 -8.66 -2.22
N ARG A 704 12.39 -9.17 -2.32
CA ARG A 704 13.04 -9.51 -3.58
C ARG A 704 13.09 -11.02 -3.77
N ALA A 705 12.12 -11.55 -4.53
CA ALA A 705 12.14 -12.95 -4.93
C ALA A 705 13.31 -13.20 -5.89
N GLU A 706 14.05 -14.30 -5.65
CA GLU A 706 15.18 -14.71 -6.49
C GLU A 706 14.72 -15.02 -7.92
N HIS A 707 13.54 -15.63 -8.06
CA HIS A 707 13.00 -16.02 -9.35
C HIS A 707 11.60 -15.43 -9.58
N ARG A 708 11.38 -14.83 -10.76
CA ARG A 708 10.06 -14.37 -11.22
C ARG A 708 9.79 -14.84 -12.64
N LEU A 709 8.59 -15.39 -12.87
CA LEU A 709 8.13 -15.82 -14.19
C LEU A 709 6.75 -15.23 -14.46
N MET A 710 6.58 -14.65 -15.64
CA MET A 710 5.28 -14.17 -16.12
C MET A 710 5.01 -14.77 -17.52
N LEU A 711 3.80 -15.28 -17.70
CA LEU A 711 3.27 -15.76 -18.97
C LEU A 711 1.99 -15.00 -19.29
N ASN A 712 1.95 -14.37 -20.45
CA ASN A 712 0.74 -13.77 -21.01
C ASN A 712 0.45 -14.43 -22.37
N VAL A 713 -0.75 -14.94 -22.56
CA VAL A 713 -1.23 -15.48 -23.83
C VAL A 713 -2.49 -14.76 -24.23
N LEU A 714 -2.48 -14.13 -25.40
CA LEU A 714 -3.61 -13.49 -26.02
C LEU A 714 -3.97 -14.28 -27.28
N VAL A 715 -5.24 -14.70 -27.37
CA VAL A 715 -5.79 -15.31 -28.58
C VAL A 715 -6.96 -14.46 -29.04
N LYS A 716 -6.93 -13.95 -30.28
CA LYS A 716 -7.98 -13.06 -30.77
C LYS A 716 -8.27 -13.23 -32.26
N ASN A 717 -9.50 -12.97 -32.62
CA ASN A 717 -9.92 -12.72 -33.99
C ASN A 717 -10.76 -11.43 -34.07
N ASN A 718 -11.50 -11.24 -35.17
CA ASN A 718 -12.31 -10.04 -35.37
C ASN A 718 -13.53 -9.95 -34.40
N GLN A 719 -13.95 -11.07 -33.81
CA GLN A 719 -15.18 -11.16 -33.01
C GLN A 719 -14.90 -11.40 -31.52
N TRP A 720 -13.81 -12.09 -31.18
CA TRP A 720 -13.53 -12.44 -29.80
C TRP A 720 -12.04 -12.31 -29.45
N GLN A 721 -11.78 -12.16 -28.17
CA GLN A 721 -10.46 -12.12 -27.57
C GLN A 721 -10.46 -12.91 -26.27
N TYR A 722 -9.50 -13.81 -26.12
CA TYR A 722 -9.18 -14.50 -24.88
C TYR A 722 -7.81 -14.09 -24.40
N THR A 723 -7.67 -13.80 -23.10
CA THR A 723 -6.38 -13.49 -22.49
C THR A 723 -6.22 -14.30 -21.21
N THR A 724 -5.05 -14.92 -21.03
CA THR A 724 -4.67 -15.56 -19.77
C THR A 724 -3.31 -15.03 -19.31
N ASN A 725 -3.22 -14.74 -18.01
CA ASN A 725 -2.02 -14.25 -17.35
C ASN A 725 -1.69 -15.18 -16.19
N LEU A 726 -0.48 -15.72 -16.19
CA LEU A 726 0.09 -16.49 -15.09
C LEU A 726 1.32 -15.74 -14.60
N ALA A 727 1.38 -15.50 -13.30
CA ALA A 727 2.54 -14.91 -12.64
C ALA A 727 2.96 -15.79 -11.48
N TRP A 728 4.25 -16.11 -11.42
CA TRP A 728 4.87 -16.88 -10.35
C TRP A 728 6.12 -16.19 -9.86
N GLN A 729 6.34 -16.22 -8.54
CA GLN A 729 7.60 -15.83 -7.92
C GLN A 729 7.99 -16.85 -6.84
N SER A 730 9.30 -17.02 -6.63
CA SER A 730 9.85 -17.83 -5.52
C SER A 730 9.56 -17.16 -4.18
N GLU A 731 9.84 -17.85 -3.09
CA GLU A 731 9.88 -17.25 -1.77
C GLU A 731 10.90 -16.11 -1.68
N ALA A 732 10.70 -15.23 -0.72
CA ALA A 732 11.55 -14.06 -0.50
C ALA A 732 11.58 -13.70 0.99
N LEU A 733 12.68 -13.11 1.44
CA LEU A 733 12.70 -12.39 2.72
C LEU A 733 11.65 -11.28 2.66
N ASP A 734 10.72 -11.24 3.63
CA ASP A 734 9.63 -10.25 3.71
C ASP A 734 9.98 -9.16 4.74
N ASP A 735 10.52 -9.56 5.89
CA ASP A 735 10.88 -8.67 7.00
C ASP A 735 12.07 -9.22 7.77
N VAL A 736 12.88 -8.35 8.33
CA VAL A 736 14.11 -8.68 9.04
C VAL A 736 13.82 -8.77 10.54
N GLY A 737 14.07 -9.95 11.11
CA GLY A 737 13.96 -10.18 12.55
C GLY A 737 15.18 -9.72 13.34
N ALA A 738 15.14 -9.91 14.66
CA ALA A 738 16.30 -9.65 15.52
C ALA A 738 17.47 -10.62 15.21
N ASP A 739 17.17 -11.80 14.70
CA ASP A 739 18.12 -12.80 14.22
C ASP A 739 17.51 -13.59 13.05
N ALA A 740 18.31 -14.47 12.43
CA ALA A 740 17.90 -15.25 11.27
C ALA A 740 16.72 -16.21 11.54
N GLN A 741 16.47 -16.61 12.79
CA GLN A 741 15.32 -17.46 13.14
C GLN A 741 14.02 -16.67 13.20
N GLN A 742 14.11 -15.37 13.38
CA GLN A 742 12.98 -14.45 13.43
C GLN A 742 12.75 -13.70 12.12
N ASP A 743 13.55 -13.96 11.09
CA ASP A 743 13.32 -13.42 9.76
C ASP A 743 11.99 -13.92 9.20
N THR A 744 11.20 -13.01 8.65
CA THR A 744 9.94 -13.33 8.00
C THR A 744 10.17 -13.65 6.54
N ILE A 745 9.80 -14.86 6.14
CA ILE A 745 9.84 -15.30 4.75
C ILE A 745 8.44 -15.31 4.17
N ARG A 746 8.24 -14.63 3.06
CA ARG A 746 7.04 -14.74 2.25
C ARG A 746 7.14 -15.96 1.37
N GLU A 747 6.13 -16.84 1.43
CA GLU A 747 6.05 -18.03 0.58
C GLU A 747 5.98 -17.62 -0.90
N LYS A 748 6.35 -18.54 -1.80
CA LYS A 748 6.14 -18.40 -3.23
C LYS A 748 4.71 -17.93 -3.54
N VAL A 749 4.55 -17.10 -4.55
CA VAL A 749 3.23 -16.60 -4.98
C VAL A 749 2.92 -17.10 -6.38
N LEU A 750 1.70 -17.58 -6.58
CA LEU A 750 1.17 -17.98 -7.87
C LEU A 750 -0.17 -17.27 -8.13
N SER A 751 -0.25 -16.50 -9.19
CA SER A 751 -1.45 -15.79 -9.61
C SER A 751 -1.87 -16.22 -11.02
N TRP A 752 -3.16 -16.54 -11.18
CA TRP A 752 -3.73 -16.90 -12.47
C TRP A 752 -5.01 -16.13 -12.72
N ASN A 753 -5.01 -15.35 -13.83
CA ASN A 753 -6.12 -14.50 -14.22
C ASN A 753 -6.50 -14.79 -15.67
N GLN A 754 -7.79 -14.72 -16.00
CA GLN A 754 -8.31 -14.92 -17.33
C GLN A 754 -9.34 -13.87 -17.70
N SER A 755 -9.45 -13.57 -19.00
CA SER A 755 -10.56 -12.80 -19.52
C SER A 755 -10.96 -13.24 -20.93
N PHE A 756 -12.24 -13.14 -21.21
CA PHE A 756 -12.83 -13.41 -22.52
C PHE A 756 -13.71 -12.22 -22.91
N SER A 757 -13.46 -11.68 -24.10
CA SER A 757 -14.25 -10.60 -24.68
C SER A 757 -14.91 -11.07 -25.96
N TRP A 758 -16.16 -10.66 -26.17
CA TRP A 758 -16.92 -10.95 -27.38
C TRP A 758 -17.52 -9.68 -27.95
N ARG A 759 -17.34 -9.45 -29.25
CA ARG A 759 -17.89 -8.32 -29.99
C ARG A 759 -19.12 -8.79 -30.76
N PHE A 760 -20.31 -8.31 -30.38
CA PHE A 760 -21.56 -8.60 -31.04
C PHE A 760 -21.76 -7.77 -32.31
N SER A 761 -21.32 -6.50 -32.26
CA SER A 761 -21.37 -5.56 -33.38
C SER A 761 -20.20 -4.56 -33.27
N GLU A 762 -20.11 -3.60 -34.19
CA GLU A 762 -19.13 -2.49 -34.11
C GLU A 762 -19.33 -1.64 -32.84
N HIS A 763 -20.56 -1.61 -32.34
CA HIS A 763 -20.96 -0.78 -31.20
C HIS A 763 -21.07 -1.55 -29.88
N LEU A 764 -21.25 -2.87 -29.88
CA LEU A 764 -21.57 -3.64 -28.69
C LEU A 764 -20.59 -4.78 -28.46
N SER A 765 -19.98 -4.81 -27.30
CA SER A 765 -19.13 -5.90 -26.83
C SER A 765 -19.36 -6.24 -25.35
N THR A 766 -19.01 -7.47 -24.99
CA THR A 766 -18.99 -7.92 -23.58
C THR A 766 -17.61 -8.42 -23.21
N LYS A 767 -17.26 -8.32 -21.93
CA LYS A 767 -16.05 -8.90 -21.36
C LYS A 767 -16.38 -9.63 -20.06
N PHE A 768 -15.95 -10.87 -19.96
CA PHE A 768 -15.95 -11.64 -18.74
C PHE A 768 -14.52 -11.81 -18.24
N SER A 769 -14.26 -11.61 -16.95
CA SER A 769 -12.94 -11.74 -16.33
C SER A 769 -13.03 -12.56 -15.05
N LEU A 770 -12.04 -13.42 -14.84
CA LEU A 770 -11.80 -14.17 -13.60
C LEU A 770 -10.42 -13.81 -13.06
N ASN A 771 -10.36 -13.37 -11.82
CA ASN A 771 -9.12 -13.05 -11.13
C ASN A 771 -8.92 -13.96 -9.94
N ASN A 772 -7.66 -14.27 -9.64
CA ASN A 772 -7.24 -15.17 -8.57
C ASN A 772 -7.96 -16.54 -8.64
N ILE A 773 -7.93 -17.16 -9.82
CA ILE A 773 -8.67 -18.43 -10.12
C ILE A 773 -8.25 -19.55 -9.16
N LEU A 774 -6.99 -19.58 -8.76
CA LEU A 774 -6.44 -20.60 -7.89
C LEU A 774 -6.78 -20.37 -6.41
N ASN A 775 -7.35 -19.19 -6.08
CA ASN A 775 -7.48 -18.76 -4.68
C ASN A 775 -6.20 -19.01 -3.86
N TYR A 776 -5.03 -18.75 -4.51
CA TYR A 776 -3.74 -19.02 -3.90
C TYR A 776 -3.55 -18.08 -2.71
N PRO A 777 -3.30 -18.60 -1.50
CA PRO A 777 -3.18 -17.77 -0.32
C PRO A 777 -1.88 -16.97 -0.31
N ASP A 778 -1.92 -15.79 0.30
CA ASP A 778 -0.72 -15.02 0.64
C ASP A 778 -0.24 -15.49 2.02
N ARG A 779 0.95 -16.08 2.08
CA ARG A 779 1.52 -16.69 3.29
C ARG A 779 2.88 -16.14 3.61
N SER A 780 3.14 -15.99 4.92
CA SER A 780 4.48 -15.73 5.45
C SER A 780 4.72 -16.54 6.73
N TYR A 781 5.99 -16.82 7.01
CA TYR A 781 6.43 -17.64 8.15
C TYR A 781 7.79 -17.14 8.68
N LEU A 782 8.08 -17.44 9.95
CA LEU A 782 9.39 -17.16 10.53
C LEU A 782 10.36 -18.26 10.13
N SER A 783 11.33 -17.94 9.27
CA SER A 783 12.44 -18.82 8.87
C SER A 783 11.99 -20.19 8.31
N GLU A 784 11.05 -20.88 8.93
CA GLU A 784 10.55 -22.19 8.55
C GLU A 784 9.03 -22.21 8.38
N GLN A 785 8.52 -22.96 7.39
CA GLN A 785 7.08 -23.02 7.04
C GLN A 785 6.17 -23.43 8.20
N LYS A 786 6.68 -24.24 9.16
CA LYS A 786 5.92 -24.62 10.37
C LYS A 786 5.63 -23.44 11.32
N ARG A 787 6.36 -22.34 11.19
CA ARG A 787 6.21 -21.13 12.01
C ARG A 787 5.42 -20.06 11.26
N VAL A 788 4.22 -20.41 10.77
CA VAL A 788 3.37 -19.49 10.01
C VAL A 788 3.07 -18.24 10.83
N ILE A 789 3.22 -17.07 10.19
CA ILE A 789 2.84 -15.76 10.75
C ILE A 789 1.53 -15.30 10.14
N ASN A 790 1.38 -15.52 8.82
CA ASN A 790 0.26 -15.02 8.06
C ASN A 790 -0.19 -16.04 7.03
N ASN A 791 -1.51 -16.21 6.91
CA ASN A 791 -2.12 -17.02 5.87
C ASN A 791 -3.46 -16.37 5.49
N LEU A 792 -3.52 -15.76 4.31
CA LEU A 792 -4.61 -14.91 3.84
C LEU A 792 -5.27 -15.48 2.60
N TYR A 793 -6.60 -15.64 2.64
CA TYR A 793 -7.44 -16.05 1.51
C TYR A 793 -8.32 -14.89 1.06
N SER A 794 -8.12 -14.41 -0.17
CA SER A 794 -8.85 -13.25 -0.73
C SER A 794 -9.99 -13.63 -1.68
N GLY A 795 -10.18 -14.93 -1.94
CA GLY A 795 -11.21 -15.44 -2.84
C GLY A 795 -10.95 -15.18 -4.33
N THR A 796 -11.79 -15.81 -5.17
CA THR A 796 -11.82 -15.59 -6.61
C THR A 796 -12.85 -14.52 -6.96
N THR A 797 -12.49 -13.59 -7.85
CA THR A 797 -13.38 -12.53 -8.32
C THR A 797 -13.74 -12.74 -9.79
N ALA A 798 -15.04 -12.70 -10.09
CA ALA A 798 -15.59 -12.70 -11.44
C ALA A 798 -16.15 -11.31 -11.77
N LYS A 799 -15.94 -10.84 -13.01
CA LYS A 799 -16.50 -9.57 -13.49
C LYS A 799 -17.08 -9.75 -14.89
N LEU A 800 -18.31 -9.31 -15.08
CA LEU A 800 -18.97 -9.22 -16.38
C LEU A 800 -19.20 -7.75 -16.73
N SER A 801 -18.73 -7.33 -17.90
CA SER A 801 -18.87 -5.97 -18.40
C SER A 801 -19.56 -5.97 -19.76
N LEU A 802 -20.43 -4.99 -19.99
CA LEU A 802 -21.06 -4.69 -21.26
C LEU A 802 -20.61 -3.30 -21.72
N HIS A 803 -20.04 -3.21 -22.91
CA HIS A 803 -19.51 -1.98 -23.50
C HIS A 803 -20.33 -1.59 -24.72
N TYR A 804 -20.73 -0.34 -24.79
CA TYR A 804 -21.39 0.26 -25.96
C TYR A 804 -20.65 1.51 -26.43
N THR A 805 -20.29 1.57 -27.72
CA THR A 805 -19.63 2.71 -28.36
C THR A 805 -20.58 3.34 -29.36
N PHE A 806 -20.77 4.66 -29.33
CA PHE A 806 -21.67 5.39 -30.20
C PHE A 806 -21.06 5.69 -31.59
#